data_92267a65dee195d6550ad26b9dc560d1
#
_entry.id   92267a65dee195d6550ad26b9dc560d1
#
_cell.length_a   1.000
_cell.length_b   1.000
_cell.length_c   1.000
_cell.angle_alpha   90.00
_cell.angle_beta   90.00
_cell.angle_gamma   90.00
#
_symmetry.space_group_name_H-M   'P 1'
#
loop_
_entity.id
_entity.type
_entity.pdbx_description
1 polymer ?
#
loop_
_entity_poly.entity_id
_entity_poly.type
_entity_poly.pdbx_seq_one_letter_code
_entity_poly.pdbx_strand_id
1 'polypeptide(L)'
;MKRLLILLLVAALLCAAPLMAQSPVEDPAATETAALGKSGTAEPGRAGKEEGPAATSPAAPESVKPAATVPGQGAGRAGVVEETAPAAPDAPASAATESATSSASTTSAPAAAGQVTGCVVDRAGEPVPGVAVVMLDRDSLYVAAAASDARGCFRIASRVRPYRLLFQHLSYRMQRLEGSADNVGVVTLDASETAIEGVVVSAERPVVRVEEGRLDYDLEAATRGMTVNNAYEAITRLPGVSEQEGRLTLAGAGSVTVILNGKPTTMSTDQLEALLRSTPVERVERAEVMYSAPPQYHVRGAAINIVLRHGGERAFSGQLHGQYANSCFGAWEGGANVVYTSPKWSADLNYTGGTIHNRRYYELRSLHDFDGERYDIAQSERITQQGSYHRLRAALDWSPSEQSRLSAAYTAAFNPSGEGLALSSGSFVDSRSLSRTESQMHNLALRYRAPFGLELGADYTSYRNPERSEQRNDYASGSQNAFDIVSGQLIDRVNVTADQQVALGGRWKLNTGGALSWAGSHDWQRYLPREGSIEAVDTESSLDEYTANLYAGASRTLSKGSLSFSLAGEYYRMGDYENWALYPQASFNWMFSEEHMLQLTLSSDKSYPSYWEMQGAVSYVDGYSEIHGSPGLRPAKNYSAQALYMLRSKYIFMLFWNETLDYFTQSAWQSSERLALIYQTLNWDTNRQWGANVIIPFKAGRWLESRLVFTGLQLTQRCDRFHDIGFDRSKWVGIVRMDNTFRLSRKPDLTLDLSGHYQSAAIQATYDVEPVWQIDAGARWSFARGRASLTVRCTDLFGTSMPYTKIRYRGQHLDMDSGFYTRTFTARLTFRFGGYKERRHNSVDTSRFGH
;
A
#
# COMPACT_ATOMS: atom_id res chain seq x y z
N MET A 1 27.14 -1.87 24.27
CA MET A 1 25.89 -1.71 23.52
C MET A 1 25.36 -0.27 23.48
N LYS A 2 25.10 0.42 24.64
CA LYS A 2 24.69 1.85 24.59
C LYS A 2 25.63 2.76 23.78
N ARG A 3 26.94 2.59 23.89
CA ARG A 3 27.93 3.36 23.12
C ARG A 3 27.93 3.03 21.61
N LEU A 4 27.61 1.80 21.23
CA LEU A 4 27.52 1.40 19.82
C LEU A 4 26.25 1.92 19.15
N LEU A 5 25.14 1.96 19.88
CA LEU A 5 23.87 2.53 19.40
C LEU A 5 23.96 4.05 19.21
N ILE A 6 24.60 4.72 20.18
CA ILE A 6 24.87 6.16 20.09
C ILE A 6 25.86 6.47 18.96
N LEU A 7 26.88 5.65 18.76
CA LEU A 7 27.81 5.78 17.65
C LEU A 7 27.14 5.58 16.28
N LEU A 8 26.23 4.62 16.16
CA LEU A 8 25.46 4.40 14.93
C LEU A 8 24.47 5.54 14.65
N LEU A 9 23.80 6.05 15.68
CA LEU A 9 22.93 7.23 15.56
C LEU A 9 23.71 8.50 15.24
N VAL A 10 24.87 8.71 15.89
CA VAL A 10 25.78 9.82 15.62
C VAL A 10 26.43 9.69 14.25
N ALA A 11 26.79 8.47 13.81
CA ALA A 11 27.30 8.24 12.45
C ALA A 11 26.24 8.52 11.38
N ALA A 12 24.97 8.11 11.62
CA ALA A 12 23.86 8.44 10.71
C ALA A 12 23.56 9.96 10.67
N LEU A 13 23.62 10.64 11.83
CA LEU A 13 23.48 12.09 11.91
C LEU A 13 24.69 12.83 11.32
N LEU A 14 25.90 12.32 11.48
CA LEU A 14 27.11 12.91 10.91
C LEU A 14 27.22 12.68 9.40
N CYS A 15 26.66 11.59 8.87
CA CYS A 15 26.52 11.39 7.42
C CYS A 15 25.44 12.32 6.80
N ALA A 16 24.43 12.73 7.56
CA ALA A 16 23.44 13.68 7.11
C ALA A 16 23.87 15.17 7.23
N ALA A 17 24.77 15.50 8.19
CA ALA A 17 25.20 16.86 8.45
C ALA A 17 25.95 17.54 7.28
N PRO A 18 26.82 16.89 6.49
CA PRO A 18 27.44 17.56 5.35
C PRO A 18 26.48 17.82 4.19
N LEU A 19 25.34 17.11 4.12
CA LEU A 19 24.30 17.31 3.10
C LEU A 19 23.37 18.48 3.40
N MET A 20 23.27 18.87 4.67
CA MET A 20 22.48 20.06 5.09
C MET A 20 23.25 21.39 5.01
N ALA A 21 24.57 21.34 4.76
CA ALA A 21 25.47 22.51 4.72
C ALA A 21 25.81 22.98 3.31
N GLN A 22 25.14 22.47 2.28
CA GLN A 22 25.28 23.03 0.94
C GLN A 22 24.39 24.25 0.78
N SER A 23 25.01 25.40 0.71
CA SER A 23 24.45 26.70 0.35
C SER A 23 23.69 26.64 -0.98
N PRO A 24 22.74 27.55 -1.24
CA PRO A 24 22.01 27.57 -2.50
C PRO A 24 23.00 27.61 -3.68
N VAL A 25 22.69 26.79 -4.67
CA VAL A 25 23.45 26.74 -5.93
C VAL A 25 23.34 28.14 -6.55
N GLU A 26 24.46 28.86 -6.60
CA GLU A 26 24.59 30.08 -7.38
C GLU A 26 24.34 29.74 -8.85
N ASP A 27 23.52 30.54 -9.48
CA ASP A 27 23.15 30.47 -10.91
C ASP A 27 24.44 30.49 -11.78
N PRO A 28 24.79 29.44 -12.53
CA PRO A 28 26.01 29.42 -13.32
C PRO A 28 25.99 30.39 -14.51
N ALA A 29 24.88 31.06 -14.77
CA ALA A 29 24.76 32.03 -15.86
C ALA A 29 25.29 33.45 -15.54
N ALA A 30 25.67 33.76 -14.29
CA ALA A 30 26.10 35.11 -13.89
C ALA A 30 27.62 35.37 -13.93
N THR A 31 28.44 34.36 -14.22
CA THR A 31 29.90 34.47 -14.08
C THR A 31 30.69 34.49 -15.40
N GLU A 32 30.04 34.46 -16.56
CA GLU A 32 30.75 34.35 -17.85
C GLU A 32 30.87 35.69 -18.63
N THR A 33 30.71 36.84 -17.96
CA THR A 33 30.81 38.15 -18.62
C THR A 33 32.06 38.96 -18.28
N ALA A 34 33.08 38.35 -17.68
CA ALA A 34 34.29 39.09 -17.28
C ALA A 34 35.60 38.32 -17.51
N ALA A 35 35.90 37.89 -18.71
CA ALA A 35 37.29 37.55 -19.10
C ALA A 35 37.47 37.37 -20.65
N LEU A 36 37.44 38.46 -21.37
CA LEU A 36 37.99 38.55 -22.72
C LEU A 36 39.24 39.42 -22.65
N GLY A 37 40.40 38.79 -22.77
CA GLY A 37 41.64 39.50 -22.83
C GLY A 37 42.91 38.66 -22.94
N LYS A 38 43.37 38.50 -24.17
CA LYS A 38 44.75 38.26 -24.64
C LYS A 38 45.30 36.84 -24.86
N SER A 39 45.28 36.48 -26.14
CA SER A 39 46.41 36.10 -27.03
C SER A 39 47.50 35.13 -26.57
N GLY A 40 47.75 34.11 -27.39
CA GLY A 40 48.99 33.36 -27.41
C GLY A 40 48.94 32.14 -28.35
N THR A 41 49.51 32.34 -29.53
CA THR A 41 49.78 31.41 -30.62
C THR A 41 50.66 30.20 -30.22
N ALA A 42 50.39 29.03 -30.76
CA ALA A 42 51.36 28.12 -31.44
C ALA A 42 50.74 26.79 -31.88
N GLU A 43 50.88 26.48 -33.11
CA GLU A 43 50.74 25.19 -33.84
C GLU A 43 52.09 24.41 -33.81
N PRO A 44 52.23 23.22 -34.50
CA PRO A 44 51.44 22.00 -34.57
C PRO A 44 52.31 20.73 -34.30
N GLY A 45 51.66 19.56 -34.18
CA GLY A 45 52.40 18.29 -34.03
C GLY A 45 51.60 16.99 -34.14
N ARG A 46 51.39 16.58 -35.35
CA ARG A 46 51.36 15.24 -36.00
C ARG A 46 51.12 13.92 -35.21
N ALA A 47 50.03 13.26 -35.60
CA ALA A 47 49.85 11.83 -35.98
C ALA A 47 50.14 10.70 -34.99
N GLY A 48 49.13 9.88 -34.78
CA GLY A 48 49.17 8.50 -34.30
C GLY A 48 47.80 7.86 -34.40
N LYS A 49 47.64 6.91 -35.31
CA LYS A 49 46.49 6.01 -35.46
C LYS A 49 46.42 5.04 -34.27
N GLU A 50 45.23 4.68 -33.77
CA GLU A 50 44.64 3.35 -33.94
C GLU A 50 43.30 3.22 -33.18
N GLU A 51 42.38 2.67 -33.90
CA GLU A 51 41.18 1.87 -33.60
C GLU A 51 40.45 1.99 -32.26
N GLY A 52 39.13 2.30 -32.39
CA GLY A 52 38.12 2.16 -31.40
C GLY A 52 37.88 0.73 -30.94
N PRO A 53 36.89 0.46 -30.17
CA PRO A 53 35.52 0.86 -30.44
C PRO A 53 34.66 1.25 -29.21
N ALA A 54 33.42 1.51 -29.52
CA ALA A 54 32.23 1.46 -28.69
C ALA A 54 31.95 2.68 -27.82
N ALA A 55 31.23 3.53 -28.43
CA ALA A 55 30.29 4.42 -27.82
C ALA A 55 29.39 3.75 -26.80
N THR A 56 29.30 4.29 -25.63
CA THR A 56 28.24 4.10 -24.68
C THR A 56 27.55 5.44 -24.53
N SER A 57 26.52 5.46 -24.81
CA SER A 57 25.15 5.95 -24.70
C SER A 57 24.73 6.45 -23.39
N PRO A 58 23.87 7.37 -23.39
CA PRO A 58 23.06 7.76 -22.24
C PRO A 58 21.58 8.03 -22.50
N ALA A 59 20.86 8.22 -21.56
CA ALA A 59 19.58 8.00 -21.12
C ALA A 59 18.58 9.12 -21.19
N ALA A 60 17.37 8.76 -21.16
CA ALA A 60 16.23 9.59 -21.31
C ALA A 60 15.50 9.85 -19.98
N PRO A 61 14.67 10.87 -19.92
CA PRO A 61 13.88 11.17 -18.75
C PRO A 61 12.83 10.08 -18.47
N GLU A 62 12.68 9.78 -17.20
CA GLU A 62 11.57 8.97 -16.69
C GLU A 62 10.27 9.72 -16.91
N SER A 63 9.52 9.37 -17.93
CA SER A 63 8.12 9.77 -17.90
C SER A 63 7.24 9.34 -19.03
N VAL A 64 7.67 8.47 -19.91
CA VAL A 64 6.68 7.85 -20.77
C VAL A 64 6.45 6.43 -20.23
N LYS A 65 5.53 6.30 -19.29
CA LYS A 65 4.78 5.04 -19.23
C LYS A 65 3.93 5.05 -20.50
N PRO A 66 4.22 4.21 -21.50
CA PRO A 66 3.22 3.98 -22.50
C PRO A 66 1.97 3.56 -21.76
N ALA A 67 0.86 4.00 -22.27
CA ALA A 67 -0.46 3.74 -21.73
C ALA A 67 -0.85 2.25 -21.76
N ALA A 68 -0.04 1.40 -21.28
CA ALA A 68 -0.20 -0.04 -21.36
C ALA A 68 -0.48 -0.70 -20.03
N THR A 69 -0.80 0.05 -19.00
CA THR A 69 -1.47 -0.52 -17.84
C THR A 69 -2.95 -0.23 -17.98
N VAL A 70 -3.62 -1.04 -18.73
CA VAL A 70 -5.06 -1.17 -18.56
C VAL A 70 -5.28 -1.43 -17.09
N PRO A 71 -6.09 -0.64 -16.42
CA PRO A 71 -6.43 -0.87 -15.05
C PRO A 71 -7.24 -2.16 -14.96
N GLY A 72 -6.56 -3.24 -14.98
CA GLY A 72 -7.11 -4.47 -14.46
C GLY A 72 -7.21 -4.34 -12.95
N GLN A 73 -7.80 -3.28 -12.49
CA GLN A 73 -8.23 -3.03 -11.11
C GLN A 73 -8.07 -1.54 -10.81
N GLY A 74 -9.18 -0.84 -10.74
CA GLY A 74 -9.18 0.57 -10.41
C GLY A 74 -8.56 0.80 -9.04
N ALA A 75 -7.46 1.47 -9.00
CA ALA A 75 -6.94 2.06 -7.80
C ALA A 75 -7.75 3.32 -7.52
N GLY A 76 -8.97 3.12 -7.02
CA GLY A 76 -9.66 4.18 -6.37
C GLY A 76 -8.91 4.51 -5.08
N ARG A 77 -8.25 5.60 -5.01
CA ARG A 77 -7.90 6.20 -3.74
C ARG A 77 -9.06 7.04 -3.28
N ALA A 78 -9.72 6.60 -2.26
CA ALA A 78 -10.84 7.19 -1.65
C ALA A 78 -10.47 8.26 -0.64
N GLY A 79 -11.02 9.40 -0.69
CA GLY A 79 -11.24 10.34 0.34
C GLY A 79 -12.65 10.41 0.68
N VAL A 80 -13.24 10.56 1.53
CA VAL A 80 -13.89 11.13 2.59
C VAL A 80 -14.66 12.36 2.24
N VAL A 81 -15.73 12.55 2.58
CA VAL A 81 -16.82 12.86 3.28
C VAL A 81 -17.34 14.13 3.49
N GLU A 82 -18.44 14.43 3.84
CA GLU A 82 -19.05 15.18 4.80
C GLU A 82 -20.48 15.43 4.68
N GLU A 83 -21.23 15.94 5.36
CA GLU A 83 -21.69 17.16 5.87
C GLU A 83 -23.03 17.13 6.60
N THR A 84 -23.62 18.03 7.03
CA THR A 84 -23.83 19.17 7.82
C THR A 84 -25.15 19.19 8.59
N ALA A 85 -25.12 19.94 9.56
CA ALA A 85 -25.97 20.46 10.58
C ALA A 85 -27.33 21.07 10.12
N PRO A 86 -28.31 21.50 10.95
CA PRO A 86 -28.03 22.49 11.99
C PRO A 86 -28.84 22.43 13.30
N ALA A 87 -28.33 23.20 14.23
CA ALA A 87 -28.96 24.04 15.24
C ALA A 87 -29.50 23.47 16.57
N ALA A 88 -28.87 24.00 17.57
CA ALA A 88 -29.19 23.95 18.99
C ALA A 88 -30.53 24.66 19.35
N PRO A 89 -31.02 24.73 20.61
CA PRO A 89 -30.31 25.41 21.68
C PRO A 89 -30.48 24.84 23.15
N ASP A 90 -29.55 25.38 23.95
CA ASP A 90 -29.73 25.73 25.38
C ASP A 90 -29.44 24.71 26.47
N ALA A 91 -28.40 25.11 27.20
CA ALA A 91 -27.99 24.67 28.52
C ALA A 91 -28.93 25.23 29.64
N PRO A 92 -28.80 24.90 30.95
CA PRO A 92 -27.65 25.30 31.74
C PRO A 92 -27.15 24.35 32.86
N ALA A 93 -25.85 24.52 33.10
CA ALA A 93 -25.06 24.52 34.34
C ALA A 93 -25.55 23.87 35.66
N SER A 94 -24.66 23.16 36.34
CA SER A 94 -24.05 23.51 37.62
C SER A 94 -23.24 22.34 38.20
N ALA A 95 -21.97 22.50 38.31
CA ALA A 95 -21.06 22.54 39.44
C ALA A 95 -21.21 21.55 40.60
N ALA A 96 -20.21 20.81 40.95
CA ALA A 96 -19.32 20.99 42.08
C ALA A 96 -18.50 19.69 42.39
N THR A 97 -17.26 19.91 42.58
CA THR A 97 -16.20 19.26 43.28
C THR A 97 -16.57 18.47 44.55
N GLU A 98 -15.93 17.30 44.83
CA GLU A 98 -14.93 17.16 45.88
C GLU A 98 -14.42 15.74 46.07
N SER A 99 -13.20 15.65 46.54
CA SER A 99 -12.45 14.48 46.93
C SER A 99 -12.89 13.94 48.30
N ALA A 100 -12.68 12.66 48.55
CA ALA A 100 -11.89 12.16 49.67
C ALA A 100 -12.08 10.64 50.00
N THR A 101 -10.97 9.99 50.13
CA THR A 101 -10.60 8.95 51.15
C THR A 101 -11.60 7.96 51.74
N SER A 102 -11.23 6.68 51.51
CA SER A 102 -11.20 5.58 52.51
C SER A 102 -12.19 5.57 53.67
N SER A 103 -13.01 4.54 53.69
CA SER A 103 -13.10 3.65 54.85
C SER A 103 -14.10 2.50 54.61
N ALA A 104 -13.79 1.36 55.12
CA ALA A 104 -14.66 0.16 55.13
C ALA A 104 -15.91 0.38 55.99
N SER A 105 -17.05 0.02 55.44
CA SER A 105 -18.22 -0.27 56.23
C SER A 105 -19.12 -1.25 55.50
N THR A 106 -19.36 -2.36 56.16
CA THR A 106 -20.39 -3.33 55.87
C THR A 106 -21.77 -2.70 55.80
N THR A 107 -22.44 -2.81 54.64
CA THR A 107 -23.87 -2.65 54.57
C THR A 107 -24.49 -3.58 53.53
N SER A 108 -25.54 -4.21 53.90
CA SER A 108 -26.37 -5.20 53.26
C SER A 108 -26.60 -5.01 51.75
N ALA A 109 -26.56 -6.16 51.04
CA ALA A 109 -26.85 -6.29 49.61
C ALA A 109 -28.31 -5.92 49.27
N PRO A 110 -28.52 -5.35 48.07
CA PRO A 110 -29.84 -5.36 47.45
C PRO A 110 -30.16 -6.74 46.84
N ALA A 111 -31.42 -7.11 46.83
CA ALA A 111 -31.98 -8.40 46.55
C ALA A 111 -31.55 -9.05 45.22
N ALA A 112 -31.17 -10.35 45.36
CA ALA A 112 -31.39 -11.47 44.45
C ALA A 112 -31.08 -11.27 42.95
N ALA A 113 -29.81 -11.19 42.59
CA ALA A 113 -29.34 -11.81 41.38
C ALA A 113 -29.35 -13.33 41.63
N GLY A 114 -29.94 -14.14 40.76
CA GLY A 114 -29.90 -15.59 40.85
C GLY A 114 -28.47 -16.08 40.98
N GLN A 115 -28.20 -16.89 41.99
CA GLN A 115 -26.87 -17.44 42.27
C GLN A 115 -26.97 -18.96 42.36
N VAL A 116 -25.90 -19.63 41.89
CA VAL A 116 -25.71 -21.05 42.15
C VAL A 116 -24.60 -21.20 43.14
N THR A 117 -24.86 -21.91 44.27
CA THR A 117 -23.86 -22.11 45.32
C THR A 117 -23.75 -23.61 45.67
N GLY A 118 -22.64 -24.01 46.22
CA GLY A 118 -22.38 -25.37 46.66
C GLY A 118 -20.99 -25.49 47.27
N CYS A 119 -20.68 -26.64 47.88
CA CYS A 119 -19.38 -26.92 48.40
C CYS A 119 -18.83 -28.25 47.85
N VAL A 120 -17.53 -28.32 47.64
CA VAL A 120 -16.84 -29.47 47.08
C VAL A 120 -15.97 -30.12 48.17
N VAL A 121 -16.12 -31.41 48.34
CA VAL A 121 -15.31 -32.19 49.31
C VAL A 121 -14.69 -33.42 48.63
N ASP A 122 -13.74 -34.02 49.25
CA ASP A 122 -13.20 -35.35 48.87
C ASP A 122 -14.02 -36.49 49.49
N ARG A 123 -13.60 -37.75 49.23
CA ARG A 123 -14.27 -38.92 49.82
C ARG A 123 -14.11 -39.03 51.35
N ALA A 124 -13.11 -38.34 51.93
CA ALA A 124 -12.95 -38.29 53.39
C ALA A 124 -13.80 -37.16 54.00
N GLY A 125 -14.49 -36.35 53.22
CA GLY A 125 -15.29 -35.23 53.68
C GLY A 125 -14.49 -33.94 53.87
N GLU A 126 -13.19 -33.93 53.51
CA GLU A 126 -12.32 -32.76 53.61
C GLU A 126 -12.63 -31.78 52.45
N PRO A 127 -12.66 -30.44 52.69
CA PRO A 127 -12.94 -29.46 51.70
C PRO A 127 -11.84 -29.39 50.63
N VAL A 128 -12.20 -29.35 49.37
CA VAL A 128 -11.26 -29.24 48.23
C VAL A 128 -11.25 -27.81 47.73
N PRO A 129 -10.20 -27.01 48.05
CA PRO A 129 -10.04 -25.67 47.52
C PRO A 129 -9.53 -25.65 46.07
N GLY A 130 -9.81 -24.61 45.30
CA GLY A 130 -9.26 -24.42 43.98
C GLY A 130 -9.92 -25.25 42.87
N VAL A 131 -11.06 -25.93 43.17
CA VAL A 131 -11.82 -26.63 42.13
C VAL A 131 -12.44 -25.62 41.18
N ALA A 132 -12.11 -25.70 39.91
CA ALA A 132 -12.75 -24.90 38.88
C ALA A 132 -14.15 -25.46 38.59
N VAL A 133 -15.17 -24.70 38.93
CA VAL A 133 -16.60 -25.01 38.68
C VAL A 133 -17.08 -24.22 37.49
N VAL A 134 -17.27 -24.88 36.35
CA VAL A 134 -17.71 -24.29 35.11
C VAL A 134 -19.19 -24.55 34.87
N MET A 135 -19.97 -23.51 34.66
CA MET A 135 -21.41 -23.59 34.41
C MET A 135 -21.70 -23.47 32.91
N LEU A 136 -22.42 -24.43 32.38
CA LEU A 136 -22.92 -24.46 31.00
C LEU A 136 -24.46 -24.41 31.03
N ASP A 137 -25.09 -23.95 29.96
CA ASP A 137 -26.51 -24.01 29.73
C ASP A 137 -26.94 -25.41 29.19
N ARG A 138 -28.21 -25.54 28.84
CA ARG A 138 -28.81 -26.78 28.30
C ARG A 138 -28.14 -27.22 27.00
N ASP A 139 -27.67 -26.28 26.22
CA ASP A 139 -27.03 -26.50 24.90
C ASP A 139 -25.50 -26.64 25.00
N SER A 140 -25.00 -26.79 26.25
CA SER A 140 -23.56 -26.91 26.56
C SER A 140 -22.73 -25.66 26.24
N LEU A 141 -23.35 -24.50 26.15
CA LEU A 141 -22.68 -23.22 25.99
C LEU A 141 -22.22 -22.70 27.35
N TYR A 142 -21.04 -22.08 27.37
CA TYR A 142 -20.45 -21.50 28.59
C TYR A 142 -21.31 -20.33 29.11
N VAL A 143 -21.61 -20.38 30.40
CA VAL A 143 -22.37 -19.34 31.12
C VAL A 143 -21.49 -18.54 32.05
N ALA A 144 -20.78 -19.22 32.97
CA ALA A 144 -19.92 -18.62 33.98
C ALA A 144 -19.03 -19.67 34.63
N ALA A 145 -18.02 -19.24 35.39
CA ALA A 145 -17.20 -20.12 36.18
C ALA A 145 -16.80 -19.46 37.52
N ALA A 146 -16.52 -20.31 38.53
CA ALA A 146 -15.94 -19.90 39.80
C ALA A 146 -14.96 -20.95 40.30
N ALA A 147 -14.07 -20.58 41.18
CA ALA A 147 -13.23 -21.53 41.91
C ALA A 147 -13.76 -21.72 43.31
N SER A 148 -13.61 -22.94 43.88
CA SER A 148 -13.95 -23.19 45.27
C SER A 148 -12.92 -22.49 46.19
N ASP A 149 -13.43 -21.93 47.30
CA ASP A 149 -12.63 -21.21 48.29
C ASP A 149 -11.87 -22.16 49.22
N ALA A 150 -11.18 -21.64 50.24
CA ALA A 150 -10.45 -22.44 51.22
C ALA A 150 -11.35 -23.39 52.04
N ARG A 151 -12.67 -23.24 51.98
CA ARG A 151 -13.64 -24.14 52.62
C ARG A 151 -14.28 -25.09 51.59
N GLY A 152 -13.78 -25.13 50.39
CA GLY A 152 -14.30 -25.90 49.27
C GLY A 152 -15.59 -25.32 48.66
N CYS A 153 -16.07 -24.16 49.09
CA CYS A 153 -17.35 -23.64 48.64
C CYS A 153 -17.21 -22.69 47.43
N PHE A 154 -18.18 -22.72 46.51
CA PHE A 154 -18.20 -21.91 45.31
C PHE A 154 -19.48 -21.13 45.15
N ARG A 155 -19.45 -20.05 44.39
CA ARG A 155 -20.60 -19.22 44.09
C ARG A 155 -20.53 -18.70 42.64
N ILE A 156 -21.54 -19.00 41.88
CA ILE A 156 -21.69 -18.54 40.48
C ILE A 156 -22.90 -17.65 40.37
N ALA A 157 -22.70 -16.40 39.94
CA ALA A 157 -23.81 -15.46 39.68
C ALA A 157 -24.40 -15.75 38.31
N SER A 158 -25.58 -16.42 38.28
CA SER A 158 -26.28 -16.74 37.02
C SER A 158 -27.77 -17.05 37.28
N ARG A 159 -28.61 -16.67 36.33
CA ARG A 159 -30.05 -16.99 36.30
C ARG A 159 -30.39 -18.12 35.33
N VAL A 160 -29.42 -18.66 34.62
CA VAL A 160 -29.61 -19.72 33.63
C VAL A 160 -30.09 -20.99 34.32
N ARG A 161 -31.24 -21.50 33.96
CA ARG A 161 -31.84 -22.76 34.46
C ARG A 161 -32.54 -23.48 33.30
N PRO A 162 -32.45 -24.80 33.15
CA PRO A 162 -31.51 -25.68 33.87
C PRO A 162 -30.05 -25.43 33.41
N TYR A 163 -29.10 -25.85 34.23
CA TYR A 163 -27.69 -25.72 34.00
C TYR A 163 -26.96 -27.04 34.16
N ARG A 164 -25.72 -27.09 33.63
CA ARG A 164 -24.76 -28.18 33.86
C ARG A 164 -23.53 -27.61 34.49
N LEU A 165 -23.06 -28.19 35.60
CA LEU A 165 -21.82 -27.84 36.28
C LEU A 165 -20.75 -28.88 35.97
N LEU A 166 -19.55 -28.44 35.67
CA LEU A 166 -18.35 -29.26 35.54
C LEU A 166 -17.38 -28.89 36.64
N PHE A 167 -16.98 -29.86 37.41
CA PHE A 167 -16.01 -29.70 38.52
C PHE A 167 -14.67 -30.26 38.06
N GLN A 168 -13.65 -29.42 38.03
CA GLN A 168 -12.30 -29.77 37.53
C GLN A 168 -11.23 -29.41 38.58
N HIS A 169 -10.36 -30.36 38.87
CA HIS A 169 -9.20 -30.17 39.76
C HIS A 169 -8.05 -31.09 39.34
N LEU A 170 -6.80 -30.66 39.53
CA LEU A 170 -5.62 -31.40 39.08
C LEU A 170 -5.49 -32.80 39.71
N SER A 171 -5.93 -32.95 40.93
CA SER A 171 -5.79 -34.19 41.74
C SER A 171 -7.06 -35.02 41.80
N TYR A 172 -8.17 -34.60 41.15
CA TYR A 172 -9.46 -35.28 41.25
C TYR A 172 -10.05 -35.52 39.87
N ARG A 173 -10.87 -36.60 39.75
CA ARG A 173 -11.58 -36.90 38.50
C ARG A 173 -12.63 -35.83 38.21
N MET A 174 -12.72 -35.40 36.99
CA MET A 174 -13.75 -34.44 36.56
C MET A 174 -15.15 -35.00 36.81
N GLN A 175 -15.99 -34.22 37.52
CA GLN A 175 -17.38 -34.58 37.81
C GLN A 175 -18.33 -33.63 37.08
N ARG A 176 -19.47 -34.15 36.66
CA ARG A 176 -20.54 -33.40 36.04
C ARG A 176 -21.79 -33.49 36.87
N LEU A 177 -22.51 -32.35 37.00
CA LEU A 177 -23.78 -32.27 37.72
C LEU A 177 -24.76 -31.46 36.90
N GLU A 178 -25.91 -31.99 36.63
CA GLU A 178 -27.03 -31.25 36.02
C GLU A 178 -28.03 -30.85 37.06
N GLY A 179 -28.55 -29.61 36.97
CA GLY A 179 -29.46 -29.10 38.01
C GLY A 179 -30.15 -27.82 37.57
N SER A 180 -31.09 -27.42 38.43
CA SER A 180 -31.82 -26.16 38.30
C SER A 180 -31.99 -25.43 39.65
N ALA A 181 -31.42 -26.00 40.71
CA ALA A 181 -31.51 -25.44 42.06
C ALA A 181 -30.48 -24.33 42.30
N ASP A 182 -30.78 -23.37 43.16
CA ASP A 182 -29.86 -22.29 43.54
C ASP A 182 -28.75 -22.76 44.50
N ASN A 183 -28.95 -23.90 45.15
CA ASN A 183 -27.96 -24.54 45.97
C ASN A 183 -27.85 -26.01 45.55
N VAL A 184 -26.67 -26.44 45.14
CA VAL A 184 -26.37 -27.80 44.67
C VAL A 184 -25.89 -28.73 45.83
N GLY A 185 -25.81 -28.19 47.05
CA GLY A 185 -25.33 -28.95 48.22
C GLY A 185 -23.86 -29.24 48.17
N VAL A 186 -23.47 -30.41 48.71
CA VAL A 186 -22.11 -30.90 48.77
C VAL A 186 -21.86 -31.84 47.60
N VAL A 187 -20.80 -31.56 46.84
CA VAL A 187 -20.34 -32.39 45.71
C VAL A 187 -19.07 -33.10 46.11
N THR A 188 -19.04 -34.41 46.05
CA THR A 188 -17.85 -35.22 46.43
C THR A 188 -17.05 -35.54 45.18
N LEU A 189 -15.75 -35.27 45.22
CA LEU A 189 -14.80 -35.60 44.13
C LEU A 189 -13.96 -36.86 44.50
N ASP A 190 -13.74 -37.66 43.44
CA ASP A 190 -12.88 -38.83 43.51
C ASP A 190 -11.48 -38.48 43.14
N ALA A 191 -10.48 -38.90 43.97
CA ALA A 191 -9.08 -38.72 43.62
C ALA A 191 -8.71 -39.42 42.29
N SER A 192 -7.87 -38.78 41.49
CA SER A 192 -7.39 -39.33 40.24
C SER A 192 -5.98 -39.87 40.40
N GLU A 193 -5.82 -41.19 40.25
CA GLU A 193 -4.49 -41.86 40.27
C GLU A 193 -3.81 -41.81 38.89
N THR A 194 -4.41 -41.20 37.91
CA THR A 194 -3.89 -41.17 36.51
C THR A 194 -3.45 -39.78 36.13
N ALA A 195 -2.29 -39.66 35.49
CA ALA A 195 -1.83 -38.42 34.89
C ALA A 195 -2.89 -37.88 33.93
N ILE A 196 -3.39 -36.67 34.23
CA ILE A 196 -4.50 -36.08 33.51
C ILE A 196 -3.96 -35.57 32.20
N GLU A 197 -4.38 -36.14 31.06
CA GLU A 197 -4.46 -35.40 29.83
C GLU A 197 -5.44 -34.25 30.04
N GLY A 198 -4.93 -33.01 30.10
CA GLY A 198 -5.73 -31.84 30.38
C GLY A 198 -6.80 -31.68 29.32
N VAL A 199 -8.05 -31.86 29.73
CA VAL A 199 -9.20 -31.45 28.92
C VAL A 199 -9.26 -29.91 29.01
N VAL A 200 -8.57 -29.25 28.08
CA VAL A 200 -8.72 -27.83 27.85
C VAL A 200 -10.13 -27.63 27.28
N VAL A 201 -11.05 -27.07 28.06
CA VAL A 201 -12.31 -26.53 27.54
C VAL A 201 -11.92 -25.27 26.81
N SER A 202 -11.49 -25.40 25.56
CA SER A 202 -11.36 -24.27 24.68
C SER A 202 -12.76 -23.86 24.23
N ALA A 203 -13.26 -22.75 24.73
CA ALA A 203 -14.28 -22.02 24.02
C ALA A 203 -13.64 -21.59 22.69
N GLU A 204 -14.03 -22.19 21.59
CA GLU A 204 -13.49 -21.82 20.29
C GLU A 204 -13.87 -20.39 20.01
N ARG A 205 -12.90 -19.50 19.96
CA ARG A 205 -13.10 -18.17 19.43
C ARG A 205 -13.52 -18.31 17.96
N PRO A 206 -14.54 -17.60 17.50
CA PRO A 206 -14.92 -17.64 16.10
C PRO A 206 -13.71 -17.23 15.25
N VAL A 207 -13.43 -18.00 14.20
CA VAL A 207 -12.29 -17.80 13.30
C VAL A 207 -12.30 -16.41 12.67
N VAL A 208 -13.50 -15.86 12.47
CA VAL A 208 -13.70 -14.51 11.94
C VAL A 208 -14.76 -13.78 12.73
N ARG A 209 -14.51 -12.52 13.04
CA ARG A 209 -15.50 -11.58 13.60
C ARG A 209 -15.69 -10.43 12.64
N VAL A 210 -16.87 -9.85 12.64
CA VAL A 210 -17.15 -8.67 11.85
C VAL A 210 -17.32 -7.49 12.80
N GLU A 211 -16.38 -6.56 12.77
CA GLU A 211 -16.38 -5.36 13.58
C GLU A 211 -16.12 -4.14 12.70
N GLU A 212 -16.92 -3.09 12.86
CA GLU A 212 -16.67 -1.76 12.26
C GLU A 212 -16.32 -1.75 10.76
N GLY A 213 -16.94 -2.60 9.96
CA GLY A 213 -16.67 -2.69 8.53
C GLY A 213 -15.45 -3.54 8.16
N ARG A 214 -14.82 -4.19 9.12
CA ARG A 214 -13.64 -5.06 8.96
C ARG A 214 -13.97 -6.51 9.31
N LEU A 215 -13.25 -7.40 8.65
CA LEU A 215 -13.25 -8.83 8.95
C LEU A 215 -12.04 -9.11 9.84
N ASP A 216 -12.28 -9.34 11.11
CA ASP A 216 -11.27 -9.59 12.13
C ASP A 216 -11.02 -11.09 12.27
N TYR A 217 -9.94 -11.57 11.69
CA TYR A 217 -9.54 -12.97 11.71
C TYR A 217 -8.60 -13.25 12.88
N ASP A 218 -8.97 -14.19 13.76
CA ASP A 218 -8.03 -14.83 14.68
C ASP A 218 -7.11 -15.75 13.85
N LEU A 219 -5.87 -15.32 13.65
CA LEU A 219 -4.96 -16.00 12.73
C LEU A 219 -4.56 -17.39 13.24
N GLU A 220 -4.45 -17.58 14.54
CA GLU A 220 -4.15 -18.86 15.16
C GLU A 220 -5.30 -19.84 14.94
N ALA A 221 -6.54 -19.39 15.14
CA ALA A 221 -7.72 -20.20 14.86
C ALA A 221 -7.90 -20.47 13.35
N ALA A 222 -7.70 -19.46 12.50
CA ALA A 222 -7.84 -19.56 11.04
C ALA A 222 -6.84 -20.52 10.39
N THR A 223 -5.66 -20.70 11.00
CA THR A 223 -4.60 -21.56 10.48
C THR A 223 -4.45 -22.87 11.23
N ARG A 224 -5.35 -23.16 12.18
CA ARG A 224 -5.34 -24.40 12.97
C ARG A 224 -5.42 -25.63 12.05
N GLY A 225 -4.44 -26.52 12.18
CA GLY A 225 -4.32 -27.71 11.31
C GLY A 225 -3.66 -27.45 9.96
N MET A 226 -3.33 -26.21 9.63
CA MET A 226 -2.52 -25.87 8.47
C MET A 226 -1.04 -25.82 8.80
N THR A 227 -0.18 -26.20 7.89
CA THR A 227 1.27 -26.07 8.08
C THR A 227 1.68 -24.66 7.62
N VAL A 228 1.53 -23.69 8.49
CA VAL A 228 2.02 -22.32 8.31
C VAL A 228 3.18 -22.05 9.24
N ASN A 229 4.23 -21.42 8.73
CA ASN A 229 5.47 -21.24 9.50
C ASN A 229 5.62 -19.79 9.99
N ASN A 230 4.82 -18.86 9.46
CA ASN A 230 4.96 -17.43 9.70
C ASN A 230 3.65 -16.69 9.40
N ALA A 231 3.60 -15.43 9.83
CA ALA A 231 2.43 -14.58 9.67
C ALA A 231 2.06 -14.34 8.19
N TYR A 232 3.04 -14.23 7.29
CA TYR A 232 2.78 -14.03 5.87
C TYR A 232 2.02 -15.21 5.27
N GLU A 233 2.51 -16.42 5.50
CA GLU A 233 1.83 -17.64 5.07
C GLU A 233 0.44 -17.76 5.70
N ALA A 234 0.27 -17.36 6.95
CA ALA A 234 -1.02 -17.38 7.62
C ALA A 234 -2.00 -16.36 7.00
N ILE A 235 -1.55 -15.13 6.74
CA ILE A 235 -2.38 -14.07 6.17
C ILE A 235 -2.79 -14.39 4.73
N THR A 236 -1.90 -14.95 3.92
CA THR A 236 -2.23 -15.38 2.55
C THR A 236 -3.19 -16.57 2.50
N ARG A 237 -3.48 -17.23 3.65
CA ARG A 237 -4.52 -18.26 3.77
C ARG A 237 -5.89 -17.68 4.10
N LEU A 238 -5.96 -16.42 4.51
CA LEU A 238 -7.24 -15.79 4.79
C LEU A 238 -8.10 -15.69 3.53
N PRO A 239 -9.41 -15.84 3.67
CA PRO A 239 -10.33 -15.71 2.53
C PRO A 239 -10.17 -14.35 1.85
N GLY A 240 -10.04 -14.36 0.53
CA GLY A 240 -9.88 -13.16 -0.26
C GLY A 240 -8.45 -12.59 -0.32
N VAL A 241 -7.59 -12.93 0.59
CA VAL A 241 -6.19 -12.48 0.59
C VAL A 241 -5.33 -13.37 -0.31
N SER A 242 -4.47 -12.77 -1.09
CA SER A 242 -3.49 -13.46 -1.94
C SER A 242 -2.16 -12.75 -1.94
N GLU A 243 -1.20 -13.42 -2.48
CA GLU A 243 0.10 -12.87 -2.83
C GLU A 243 0.19 -12.66 -4.35
N GLN A 244 0.68 -11.51 -4.75
CA GLN A 244 1.03 -11.21 -6.13
C GLN A 244 2.36 -10.46 -6.12
N GLU A 245 3.39 -11.04 -6.68
CA GLU A 245 4.74 -10.44 -6.75
C GLU A 245 5.28 -9.97 -5.38
N GLY A 246 5.07 -10.77 -4.34
CA GLY A 246 5.41 -10.42 -2.97
C GLY A 246 4.41 -9.47 -2.29
N ARG A 247 3.40 -8.94 -3.01
CA ARG A 247 2.37 -8.06 -2.45
C ARG A 247 1.19 -8.85 -1.93
N LEU A 248 0.71 -8.46 -0.76
CA LEU A 248 -0.61 -8.89 -0.32
C LEU A 248 -1.66 -8.18 -1.17
N THR A 249 -2.52 -8.95 -1.79
CA THR A 249 -3.66 -8.45 -2.57
C THR A 249 -4.94 -8.94 -1.95
N LEU A 250 -6.00 -8.18 -2.13
CA LEU A 250 -7.34 -8.53 -1.68
C LEU A 250 -8.23 -8.65 -2.91
N ALA A 251 -8.86 -9.79 -3.02
CA ALA A 251 -9.70 -10.09 -4.16
C ALA A 251 -10.80 -9.04 -4.35
N GLY A 252 -10.86 -8.49 -5.56
CA GLY A 252 -11.82 -7.46 -5.90
C GLY A 252 -11.49 -6.05 -5.45
N ALA A 253 -10.34 -5.86 -4.83
CA ALA A 253 -9.80 -4.54 -4.55
C ALA A 253 -8.68 -4.21 -5.55
N GLY A 254 -8.66 -3.00 -6.07
CA GLY A 254 -7.66 -2.55 -7.03
C GLY A 254 -6.27 -2.46 -6.44
N SER A 255 -6.17 -1.89 -5.26
CA SER A 255 -4.95 -1.84 -4.45
C SER A 255 -5.29 -2.18 -3.01
N VAL A 256 -4.34 -2.75 -2.30
CA VAL A 256 -4.47 -3.04 -0.87
C VAL A 256 -3.39 -2.32 -0.10
N THR A 257 -3.80 -1.49 0.83
CA THR A 257 -2.87 -0.90 1.79
C THR A 257 -2.73 -1.84 2.97
N VAL A 258 -1.51 -2.27 3.25
CA VAL A 258 -1.28 -3.05 4.46
C VAL A 258 -1.10 -2.11 5.64
N ILE A 259 -1.89 -2.37 6.65
CA ILE A 259 -1.90 -1.67 7.92
C ILE A 259 -1.31 -2.62 8.96
N LEU A 260 -0.51 -2.12 9.83
CA LEU A 260 0.01 -2.90 10.93
C LEU A 260 -0.32 -2.22 12.28
N ASN A 261 -0.98 -2.87 13.30
CA ASN A 261 -1.50 -2.35 14.59
C ASN A 261 -2.30 -1.03 14.44
N GLY A 262 -3.12 -0.88 13.36
CA GLY A 262 -3.95 0.29 13.10
C GLY A 262 -3.28 1.42 12.32
N LYS A 263 -2.12 1.22 11.68
CA LYS A 263 -1.43 2.27 10.91
C LYS A 263 -0.99 1.77 9.54
N PRO A 264 -1.13 2.57 8.48
CA PRO A 264 -0.62 2.21 7.16
C PRO A 264 0.88 1.92 7.20
N THR A 265 1.31 0.92 6.46
CA THR A 265 2.74 0.60 6.36
C THR A 265 3.38 1.33 5.20
N THR A 266 4.62 1.80 5.41
CA THR A 266 5.48 2.41 4.38
C THR A 266 6.47 1.43 3.79
N MET A 267 6.42 0.18 4.24
CA MET A 267 7.34 -0.84 3.76
C MET A 267 7.15 -1.05 2.27
N SER A 268 8.25 -1.25 1.57
CA SER A 268 8.17 -1.84 0.24
C SER A 268 7.51 -3.22 0.35
N THR A 269 6.95 -3.67 -0.73
CA THR A 269 6.36 -5.01 -0.84
C THR A 269 7.25 -6.09 -0.26
N ASP A 270 8.53 -6.07 -0.64
CA ASP A 270 9.52 -7.06 -0.22
C ASP A 270 9.83 -6.98 1.27
N GLN A 271 9.85 -5.77 1.82
CA GLN A 271 10.09 -5.55 3.25
C GLN A 271 8.92 -6.06 4.09
N LEU A 272 7.69 -5.81 3.63
CA LEU A 272 6.49 -6.32 4.28
C LEU A 272 6.41 -7.83 4.20
N GLU A 273 6.68 -8.42 3.04
CA GLU A 273 6.76 -9.87 2.89
C GLU A 273 7.81 -10.46 3.84
N ALA A 274 8.99 -9.88 3.86
CA ALA A 274 10.07 -10.32 4.73
C ALA A 274 9.71 -10.24 6.22
N LEU A 275 9.05 -9.17 6.65
CA LEU A 275 8.52 -9.02 8.00
C LEU A 275 7.58 -10.17 8.34
N LEU A 276 6.54 -10.31 7.55
CA LEU A 276 5.47 -11.26 7.85
C LEU A 276 5.97 -12.70 7.75
N ARG A 277 6.93 -12.99 6.87
CA ARG A 277 7.60 -14.29 6.79
C ARG A 277 8.54 -14.57 7.96
N SER A 278 9.05 -13.54 8.62
CA SER A 278 9.86 -13.69 9.83
C SER A 278 9.06 -13.70 11.13
N THR A 279 7.79 -13.30 11.07
CA THR A 279 6.90 -13.22 12.22
C THR A 279 6.22 -14.57 12.45
N PRO A 280 6.41 -15.26 13.60
CA PRO A 280 5.64 -16.44 13.94
C PRO A 280 4.14 -16.13 14.00
N VAL A 281 3.30 -17.11 13.62
CA VAL A 281 1.83 -16.94 13.59
C VAL A 281 1.30 -16.54 14.96
N GLU A 282 1.84 -17.11 16.02
CA GLU A 282 1.44 -16.88 17.42
C GLU A 282 1.68 -15.44 17.89
N ARG A 283 2.51 -14.70 17.15
CA ARG A 283 2.76 -13.27 17.42
C ARG A 283 1.77 -12.35 16.76
N VAL A 284 0.96 -12.83 15.85
CA VAL A 284 -0.18 -12.10 15.32
C VAL A 284 -1.36 -12.30 16.25
N GLU A 285 -1.89 -11.21 16.78
CA GLU A 285 -3.11 -11.25 17.59
C GLU A 285 -4.32 -11.50 16.71
N ARG A 286 -4.40 -10.75 15.59
CA ARG A 286 -5.44 -10.86 14.58
C ARG A 286 -5.04 -10.18 13.28
N ALA A 287 -5.71 -10.53 12.20
CA ALA A 287 -5.64 -9.82 10.93
C ALA A 287 -7.02 -9.28 10.56
N GLU A 288 -7.11 -7.99 10.34
CA GLU A 288 -8.35 -7.28 9.99
C GLU A 288 -8.35 -7.01 8.49
N VAL A 289 -9.24 -7.67 7.76
CA VAL A 289 -9.39 -7.49 6.31
C VAL A 289 -10.50 -6.48 6.05
N MET A 290 -10.20 -5.44 5.32
CA MET A 290 -11.10 -4.33 5.03
C MET A 290 -11.14 -4.08 3.53
N TYR A 291 -12.31 -4.21 2.92
CA TYR A 291 -12.53 -3.85 1.51
C TYR A 291 -12.73 -2.34 1.31
N SER A 292 -13.09 -1.65 2.37
CA SER A 292 -13.05 -0.20 2.51
C SER A 292 -12.56 0.11 3.92
N ALA A 293 -11.39 0.69 4.04
CA ALA A 293 -10.82 1.01 5.34
C ALA A 293 -11.60 2.16 5.99
N PRO A 294 -12.04 2.02 7.26
CA PRO A 294 -12.62 3.13 7.98
C PRO A 294 -11.68 4.34 8.06
N PRO A 295 -12.21 5.58 8.10
CA PRO A 295 -11.43 6.82 8.02
C PRO A 295 -10.30 6.94 9.05
N GLN A 296 -10.48 6.36 10.23
CA GLN A 296 -9.50 6.37 11.32
C GLN A 296 -8.15 5.73 10.97
N TYR A 297 -8.08 4.97 9.90
CA TYR A 297 -6.82 4.40 9.43
C TYR A 297 -6.05 5.34 8.48
N HIS A 298 -6.65 6.47 8.08
CA HIS A 298 -6.12 7.41 7.07
C HIS A 298 -5.63 6.72 5.79
N VAL A 299 -6.23 5.59 5.48
CA VAL A 299 -6.05 4.87 4.22
C VAL A 299 -7.36 4.80 3.48
N ARG A 300 -7.25 4.77 2.20
CA ARG A 300 -8.37 4.80 1.28
C ARG A 300 -8.43 3.48 0.51
N GLY A 301 -9.65 3.00 0.23
CA GLY A 301 -9.84 1.72 -0.43
C GLY A 301 -9.64 0.53 0.48
N ALA A 302 -9.20 -0.58 -0.07
CA ALA A 302 -9.03 -1.81 0.67
C ALA A 302 -7.75 -1.82 1.51
N ALA A 303 -7.83 -2.44 2.69
CA ALA A 303 -6.69 -2.57 3.58
C ALA A 303 -6.68 -3.91 4.32
N ILE A 304 -5.50 -4.35 4.72
CA ILE A 304 -5.30 -5.49 5.62
C ILE A 304 -4.53 -4.97 6.83
N ASN A 305 -5.19 -4.90 7.99
CA ASN A 305 -4.52 -4.52 9.23
C ASN A 305 -4.07 -5.76 10.00
N ILE A 306 -2.79 -5.86 10.24
CA ILE A 306 -2.17 -6.95 10.97
C ILE A 306 -1.85 -6.48 12.37
N VAL A 307 -2.51 -7.02 13.37
CA VAL A 307 -2.31 -6.66 14.77
C VAL A 307 -1.37 -7.66 15.42
N LEU A 308 -0.22 -7.17 15.85
CA LEU A 308 0.80 -7.99 16.49
C LEU A 308 0.71 -7.92 18.02
N ARG A 309 0.87 -9.04 18.70
CA ARG A 309 0.95 -9.10 20.17
C ARG A 309 2.20 -8.36 20.67
N HIS A 310 2.05 -7.49 21.65
CA HIS A 310 3.15 -6.74 22.24
C HIS A 310 3.95 -7.67 23.17
N GLY A 311 5.25 -7.77 22.94
CA GLY A 311 6.17 -8.50 23.83
C GLY A 311 6.81 -7.55 24.84
N GLY A 312 6.74 -7.88 26.12
CA GLY A 312 7.34 -7.10 27.20
C GLY A 312 8.87 -7.19 27.32
N GLU A 313 9.56 -7.99 26.52
CA GLU A 313 10.99 -8.23 26.63
C GLU A 313 11.86 -7.35 25.72
N ARG A 314 13.10 -7.09 26.16
CA ARG A 314 14.10 -6.42 25.35
C ARG A 314 14.59 -7.35 24.26
N ALA A 315 14.50 -6.92 23.00
CA ALA A 315 14.92 -7.69 21.84
C ALA A 315 15.72 -6.85 20.86
N PHE A 316 16.75 -7.45 20.27
CA PHE A 316 17.49 -6.93 19.16
C PHE A 316 17.41 -7.93 18.01
N SER A 317 16.93 -7.50 16.87
CA SER A 317 16.67 -8.38 15.74
C SER A 317 16.88 -7.65 14.44
N GLY A 318 17.08 -8.38 13.35
CA GLY A 318 17.27 -7.76 12.03
C GLY A 318 17.27 -8.74 10.89
N GLN A 319 17.30 -8.16 9.69
CA GLN A 319 17.37 -8.85 8.42
C GLN A 319 18.42 -8.19 7.53
N LEU A 320 19.16 -8.99 6.82
CA LEU A 320 20.03 -8.58 5.71
C LEU A 320 19.52 -9.23 4.43
N HIS A 321 19.58 -8.53 3.33
CA HIS A 321 19.30 -9.12 2.03
C HIS A 321 20.26 -8.60 0.96
N GLY A 322 20.49 -9.44 -0.05
CA GLY A 322 21.14 -9.09 -1.29
C GLY A 322 20.37 -9.69 -2.45
N GLN A 323 20.20 -8.93 -3.52
CA GLN A 323 19.48 -9.32 -4.71
C GLN A 323 20.28 -8.99 -5.97
N TYR A 324 20.22 -9.89 -6.90
CA TYR A 324 20.61 -9.67 -8.29
C TYR A 324 19.36 -9.79 -9.16
N ALA A 325 19.15 -8.83 -10.05
CA ALA A 325 18.11 -8.85 -11.06
C ALA A 325 18.71 -8.64 -12.45
N ASN A 326 18.13 -9.29 -13.45
CA ASN A 326 18.58 -9.15 -14.85
C ASN A 326 17.34 -9.24 -15.77
N SER A 327 17.03 -8.15 -16.46
CA SER A 327 16.05 -8.14 -17.56
C SER A 327 16.74 -8.05 -18.92
N CYS A 328 17.65 -7.12 -19.06
CA CYS A 328 18.51 -6.87 -20.21
C CYS A 328 19.95 -6.65 -19.72
N PHE A 329 20.07 -6.04 -18.54
CA PHE A 329 21.30 -5.78 -17.84
C PHE A 329 21.20 -6.26 -16.40
N GLY A 330 22.35 -6.48 -15.76
CA GLY A 330 22.43 -6.83 -14.35
C GLY A 330 22.29 -5.61 -13.44
N ALA A 331 21.45 -5.73 -12.43
CA ALA A 331 21.27 -4.74 -11.37
C ALA A 331 21.41 -5.43 -10.00
N TRP A 332 21.95 -4.72 -9.03
CA TRP A 332 22.20 -5.20 -7.68
C TRP A 332 21.45 -4.35 -6.65
N GLU A 333 20.91 -5.01 -5.64
CA GLU A 333 20.33 -4.39 -4.47
C GLU A 333 20.88 -5.04 -3.21
N GLY A 334 21.10 -4.25 -2.17
CA GLY A 334 21.45 -4.73 -0.85
C GLY A 334 20.79 -3.89 0.22
N GLY A 335 20.37 -4.53 1.31
CA GLY A 335 19.72 -3.81 2.38
C GLY A 335 19.85 -4.48 3.74
N ALA A 336 19.66 -3.66 4.76
CA ALA A 336 19.70 -4.04 6.16
C ALA A 336 18.52 -3.41 6.89
N ASN A 337 17.89 -4.21 7.74
CA ASN A 337 16.84 -3.76 8.62
C ASN A 337 17.17 -4.19 10.04
N VAL A 338 17.18 -3.26 11.00
CA VAL A 338 17.56 -3.50 12.40
C VAL A 338 16.50 -2.88 13.30
N VAL A 339 16.05 -3.67 14.27
CA VAL A 339 15.03 -3.25 15.24
C VAL A 339 15.48 -3.54 16.64
N TYR A 340 15.38 -2.55 17.49
CA TYR A 340 15.51 -2.68 18.94
C TYR A 340 14.17 -2.44 19.62
N THR A 341 13.79 -3.30 20.53
CA THR A 341 12.54 -3.25 21.30
C THR A 341 12.82 -3.24 22.78
N SER A 342 12.11 -2.41 23.55
CA SER A 342 12.06 -2.43 25.00
C SER A 342 10.63 -2.15 25.48
N PRO A 343 10.30 -2.34 26.78
CA PRO A 343 8.93 -2.14 27.27
C PRO A 343 8.34 -0.74 27.00
N LYS A 344 9.16 0.29 27.01
CA LYS A 344 8.69 1.69 26.89
C LYS A 344 9.06 2.35 25.59
N TRP A 345 10.07 1.88 24.90
CA TRP A 345 10.49 2.51 23.65
C TRP A 345 11.15 1.51 22.72
N SER A 346 11.23 1.92 21.50
CA SER A 346 11.77 1.12 20.43
C SER A 346 12.31 1.99 19.31
N ALA A 347 13.31 1.48 18.64
CA ALA A 347 13.92 2.11 17.49
C ALA A 347 14.04 1.11 16.36
N ASP A 348 13.92 1.61 15.14
CA ASP A 348 14.22 0.85 13.93
C ASP A 348 15.03 1.69 12.95
N LEU A 349 15.86 0.99 12.20
CA LEU A 349 16.66 1.54 11.12
C LEU A 349 16.53 0.60 9.92
N ASN A 350 16.13 1.14 8.79
CA ASN A 350 16.02 0.45 7.52
C ASN A 350 16.89 1.18 6.49
N TYR A 351 17.69 0.44 5.77
CA TYR A 351 18.47 0.95 4.65
C TYR A 351 18.38 -0.03 3.49
N THR A 352 18.17 0.48 2.29
CA THR A 352 18.26 -0.25 1.03
C THR A 352 18.95 0.62 0.00
N GLY A 353 19.93 0.08 -0.70
CA GLY A 353 20.60 0.74 -1.80
C GLY A 353 20.87 -0.23 -2.93
N GLY A 354 20.88 0.28 -4.14
CA GLY A 354 21.06 -0.54 -5.32
C GLY A 354 21.40 0.25 -6.57
N THR A 355 21.55 -0.47 -7.66
CA THR A 355 21.76 0.09 -8.99
C THR A 355 20.50 -0.08 -9.83
N ILE A 356 20.29 0.86 -10.72
CA ILE A 356 19.30 0.78 -11.80
C ILE A 356 20.10 0.54 -13.08
N HIS A 357 19.69 -0.44 -13.86
CA HIS A 357 20.25 -0.64 -15.20
C HIS A 357 19.19 -1.40 -16.02
N ASN A 358 18.44 -0.66 -16.82
CA ASN A 358 17.35 -1.20 -17.60
C ASN A 358 17.35 -0.66 -19.02
N ARG A 359 16.52 -1.25 -19.87
CA ARG A 359 16.29 -0.78 -21.24
C ARG A 359 14.80 -0.78 -21.53
N ARG A 360 14.36 0.26 -22.23
CA ARG A 360 13.02 0.34 -22.84
C ARG A 360 13.16 0.38 -24.36
N TYR A 361 12.10 0.06 -25.04
CA TYR A 361 11.98 0.20 -26.47
C TYR A 361 10.66 0.89 -26.82
N TYR A 362 10.65 1.55 -27.93
CA TYR A 362 9.48 2.23 -28.48
C TYR A 362 9.55 2.13 -30.03
N GLU A 363 8.58 1.43 -30.61
CA GLU A 363 8.42 1.28 -32.04
C GLU A 363 7.12 1.99 -32.42
N LEU A 364 7.20 2.97 -33.27
CA LEU A 364 6.08 3.78 -33.73
C LEU A 364 5.94 3.67 -35.23
N ARG A 365 4.71 3.48 -35.70
CA ARG A 365 4.32 3.75 -37.07
C ARG A 365 3.15 4.72 -37.06
N SER A 366 3.31 5.85 -37.71
CA SER A 366 2.36 6.95 -37.79
C SER A 366 2.06 7.29 -39.25
N LEU A 367 0.80 7.14 -39.67
CA LEU A 367 0.34 7.73 -40.91
C LEU A 367 -0.25 9.09 -40.56
N HIS A 368 0.49 10.15 -40.83
CA HIS A 368 0.17 11.50 -40.40
C HIS A 368 -0.27 12.32 -41.62
N ASP A 369 -1.53 12.80 -41.62
CA ASP A 369 -2.08 13.70 -42.64
C ASP A 369 -1.79 15.14 -42.20
N PHE A 370 -0.94 15.85 -42.94
CA PHE A 370 -0.58 17.23 -42.67
C PHE A 370 -0.42 18.01 -43.97
N ASP A 371 -1.02 19.22 -44.04
CA ASP A 371 -1.00 20.15 -45.22
C ASP A 371 -1.44 19.48 -46.55
N GLY A 372 -2.39 18.54 -46.45
CA GLY A 372 -2.91 17.83 -47.62
C GLY A 372 -2.06 16.67 -48.12
N GLU A 373 -0.92 16.41 -47.47
CA GLU A 373 -0.03 15.28 -47.76
C GLU A 373 -0.12 14.24 -46.66
N ARG A 374 0.16 12.98 -46.99
CA ARG A 374 0.25 11.87 -46.02
C ARG A 374 1.68 11.42 -45.83
N TYR A 375 2.15 11.49 -44.61
CA TYR A 375 3.48 11.08 -44.22
C TYR A 375 3.40 9.69 -43.53
N ASP A 376 4.16 8.72 -44.05
CA ASP A 376 4.36 7.40 -43.38
C ASP A 376 5.64 7.51 -42.54
N ILE A 377 5.47 7.73 -41.23
CA ILE A 377 6.57 7.96 -40.29
C ILE A 377 6.74 6.66 -39.49
N ALA A 378 7.91 6.08 -39.57
CA ALA A 378 8.33 4.94 -38.78
C ALA A 378 9.53 5.32 -37.92
N GLN A 379 9.42 5.15 -36.60
CA GLN A 379 10.46 5.45 -35.61
C GLN A 379 10.72 4.25 -34.73
N SER A 380 11.98 3.98 -34.48
CA SER A 380 12.44 2.93 -33.55
C SER A 380 13.36 3.56 -32.52
N GLU A 381 12.98 3.51 -31.26
CA GLU A 381 13.75 4.08 -30.17
C GLU A 381 14.21 3.02 -29.18
N ARG A 382 15.41 3.19 -28.66
CA ARG A 382 15.99 2.39 -27.57
C ARG A 382 16.47 3.31 -26.48
N ILE A 383 15.88 3.12 -25.29
CA ILE A 383 16.16 3.94 -24.13
C ILE A 383 16.89 3.08 -23.10
N THR A 384 18.14 3.42 -22.79
CA THR A 384 18.92 2.74 -21.76
C THR A 384 19.03 3.63 -20.55
N GLN A 385 18.70 3.15 -19.38
CA GLN A 385 18.79 3.86 -18.11
C GLN A 385 19.79 3.19 -17.19
N GLN A 386 20.62 3.99 -16.52
CA GLN A 386 21.54 3.54 -15.47
C GLN A 386 21.58 4.55 -14.32
N GLY A 387 21.84 4.05 -13.12
CA GLY A 387 21.88 4.92 -11.96
C GLY A 387 22.05 4.15 -10.66
N SER A 388 21.92 4.87 -9.57
CA SER A 388 21.92 4.31 -8.22
C SER A 388 20.85 4.96 -7.38
N TYR A 389 20.37 4.21 -6.38
CA TYR A 389 19.40 4.73 -5.42
C TYR A 389 19.77 4.30 -4.01
N HIS A 390 19.38 5.14 -3.04
CA HIS A 390 19.53 4.88 -1.63
C HIS A 390 18.25 5.29 -0.92
N ARG A 391 17.74 4.42 -0.07
CA ARG A 391 16.56 4.66 0.76
C ARG A 391 16.91 4.39 2.20
N LEU A 392 16.68 5.38 3.05
CA LEU A 392 16.97 5.33 4.48
C LEU A 392 15.68 5.65 5.24
N ARG A 393 15.45 4.91 6.32
CA ARG A 393 14.44 5.24 7.30
C ARG A 393 14.93 4.96 8.70
N ALA A 394 14.74 5.92 9.59
CA ALA A 394 14.97 5.79 11.02
C ALA A 394 13.69 6.18 11.77
N ALA A 395 13.29 5.41 12.76
CA ALA A 395 12.16 5.76 13.59
C ALA A 395 12.34 5.41 15.04
N LEU A 396 11.65 6.17 15.90
CA LEU A 396 11.63 6.05 17.33
C LEU A 396 10.18 6.11 17.82
N ASP A 397 9.79 5.11 18.56
CA ASP A 397 8.51 5.07 19.29
C ASP A 397 8.78 5.09 20.80
N TRP A 398 8.09 5.97 21.51
CA TRP A 398 8.12 6.06 22.95
C TRP A 398 6.70 5.94 23.51
N SER A 399 6.49 4.99 24.41
CA SER A 399 5.22 4.76 25.09
C SER A 399 5.43 4.99 26.59
N PRO A 400 5.22 6.21 27.09
CA PRO A 400 5.35 6.51 28.52
C PRO A 400 4.32 5.75 29.36
N SER A 401 3.15 5.48 28.82
CA SER A 401 2.10 4.64 29.38
C SER A 401 1.50 3.72 28.32
N GLU A 402 0.65 2.76 28.72
CA GLU A 402 -0.08 1.89 27.77
C GLU A 402 -1.03 2.66 26.85
N GLN A 403 -1.51 3.80 27.30
CA GLN A 403 -2.50 4.63 26.62
C GLN A 403 -1.89 5.80 25.85
N SER A 404 -0.61 6.12 26.08
CA SER A 404 0.07 7.25 25.44
C SER A 404 1.22 6.77 24.58
N ARG A 405 1.36 7.36 23.38
CA ARG A 405 2.48 7.06 22.49
C ARG A 405 2.92 8.28 21.71
N LEU A 406 4.24 8.47 21.66
CA LEU A 406 4.89 9.42 20.77
C LEU A 406 5.74 8.66 19.76
N SER A 407 5.58 8.95 18.48
CA SER A 407 6.35 8.36 17.39
C SER A 407 6.99 9.47 16.57
N ALA A 408 8.25 9.29 16.22
CA ALA A 408 8.98 10.14 15.28
C ALA A 408 9.61 9.26 14.23
N ALA A 409 9.52 9.64 12.95
CA ALA A 409 10.13 8.91 11.85
C ALA A 409 10.73 9.88 10.84
N TYR A 410 11.95 9.57 10.42
CA TYR A 410 12.62 10.24 9.31
C TYR A 410 12.80 9.26 8.16
N THR A 411 12.40 9.67 6.96
CA THR A 411 12.56 8.89 5.72
C THR A 411 13.30 9.75 4.70
N ALA A 412 14.28 9.18 4.03
CA ALA A 412 14.99 9.82 2.95
C ALA A 412 15.15 8.88 1.76
N ALA A 413 15.02 9.41 0.55
CA ALA A 413 15.31 8.73 -0.70
C ALA A 413 16.26 9.60 -1.53
N PHE A 414 17.30 8.99 -2.05
CA PHE A 414 18.31 9.65 -2.88
C PHE A 414 18.52 8.86 -4.14
N ASN A 415 18.51 9.51 -5.28
CA ASN A 415 18.97 8.99 -6.55
C ASN A 415 20.10 9.91 -7.02
N PRO A 416 21.35 9.69 -6.55
CA PRO A 416 22.45 10.65 -6.75
C PRO A 416 23.02 10.62 -8.16
N SER A 417 22.66 9.63 -8.96
CA SER A 417 23.12 9.49 -10.33
C SER A 417 22.08 8.75 -11.15
N GLY A 418 21.29 9.48 -11.87
CA GLY A 418 20.47 8.95 -12.95
C GLY A 418 21.07 9.41 -14.26
N GLU A 419 21.39 8.48 -15.13
CA GLU A 419 21.82 8.81 -16.48
C GLU A 419 21.05 7.94 -17.46
N GLY A 420 20.67 8.53 -18.53
CA GLY A 420 19.97 7.83 -19.53
C GLY A 420 20.13 8.31 -20.96
N LEU A 421 20.15 7.40 -21.96
CA LEU A 421 20.20 7.65 -23.40
C LEU A 421 18.98 7.12 -24.11
N ALA A 422 18.35 7.98 -24.84
CA ALA A 422 17.46 7.61 -25.92
C ALA A 422 18.17 7.75 -27.26
N LEU A 423 18.09 6.71 -28.06
CA LEU A 423 18.49 6.71 -29.46
C LEU A 423 17.27 6.32 -30.28
N SER A 424 16.78 7.26 -31.06
CA SER A 424 15.68 7.08 -32.01
C SER A 424 16.22 7.16 -33.42
N SER A 425 15.77 6.25 -34.28
CA SER A 425 16.07 6.30 -35.71
C SER A 425 14.85 5.91 -36.52
N GLY A 426 14.66 6.57 -37.66
CA GLY A 426 13.49 6.30 -38.46
C GLY A 426 13.41 7.08 -39.75
N SER A 427 12.25 7.00 -40.41
CA SER A 427 12.02 7.63 -41.71
C SER A 427 11.89 9.14 -41.65
N PHE A 428 11.63 9.74 -40.51
CA PHE A 428 11.38 11.14 -40.32
C PHE A 428 12.56 11.87 -39.65
N VAL A 429 13.10 11.31 -38.57
CA VAL A 429 14.17 11.90 -37.77
C VAL A 429 15.04 10.85 -37.10
N ASP A 430 16.33 11.08 -37.07
CA ASP A 430 17.24 10.40 -36.16
C ASP A 430 17.47 11.32 -34.96
N SER A 431 17.22 10.82 -33.76
CA SER A 431 17.32 11.63 -32.54
C SER A 431 18.24 10.97 -31.52
N ARG A 432 18.96 11.80 -30.79
CA ARG A 432 19.74 11.39 -29.63
C ARG A 432 19.44 12.32 -28.46
N SER A 433 18.95 11.76 -27.38
CA SER A 433 18.73 12.48 -26.13
C SER A 433 19.62 11.91 -25.02
N LEU A 434 20.23 12.77 -24.24
CA LEU A 434 21.06 12.45 -23.08
C LEU A 434 20.54 13.22 -21.89
N SER A 435 19.92 12.55 -20.92
CA SER A 435 19.53 13.19 -19.67
C SER A 435 20.39 12.76 -18.49
N ARG A 436 20.49 13.66 -17.52
CA ARG A 436 21.09 13.41 -16.20
C ARG A 436 20.15 13.95 -15.14
N THR A 437 19.79 13.09 -14.22
CA THR A 437 18.84 13.40 -13.16
C THR A 437 19.45 13.11 -11.81
N GLU A 438 19.17 13.96 -10.85
CA GLU A 438 19.42 13.73 -9.44
C GLU A 438 18.14 14.01 -8.67
N SER A 439 17.71 13.08 -7.84
CA SER A 439 16.54 13.36 -7.00
C SER A 439 16.79 13.05 -5.55
N GLN A 440 16.21 13.86 -4.69
CA GLN A 440 16.24 13.67 -3.25
C GLN A 440 14.90 14.02 -2.60
N MET A 441 14.50 13.19 -1.68
CA MET A 441 13.30 13.39 -0.88
C MET A 441 13.63 13.21 0.59
N HIS A 442 13.11 14.10 1.43
CA HIS A 442 13.18 14.04 2.87
C HIS A 442 11.79 14.14 3.45
N ASN A 443 11.46 13.28 4.41
CA ASN A 443 10.21 13.36 5.15
C ASN A 443 10.47 13.19 6.64
N LEU A 444 9.87 14.07 7.44
CA LEU A 444 9.81 13.98 8.90
C LEU A 444 8.35 13.83 9.33
N ALA A 445 8.02 12.75 9.99
CA ALA A 445 6.68 12.47 10.49
C ALA A 445 6.69 12.35 12.02
N LEU A 446 5.78 13.07 12.68
CA LEU A 446 5.54 13.06 14.12
C LEU A 446 4.11 12.61 14.38
N ARG A 447 3.90 11.78 15.39
CA ARG A 447 2.56 11.36 15.83
C ARG A 447 2.50 11.24 17.34
N TYR A 448 1.40 11.71 17.89
CA TYR A 448 1.12 11.63 19.32
C TYR A 448 -0.27 11.04 19.55
N ARG A 449 -0.36 10.00 20.37
CA ARG A 449 -1.62 9.45 20.88
C ARG A 449 -1.77 9.83 22.34
N ALA A 450 -2.84 10.55 22.66
CA ALA A 450 -3.20 10.92 24.03
C ALA A 450 -3.95 9.79 24.77
N PRO A 451 -3.94 9.77 26.10
CA PRO A 451 -4.63 8.75 26.91
C PRO A 451 -6.14 8.67 26.67
N PHE A 452 -6.77 9.79 26.31
CA PHE A 452 -8.20 9.88 26.04
C PHE A 452 -8.60 9.57 24.59
N GLY A 453 -7.67 9.04 23.79
CA GLY A 453 -7.94 8.54 22.45
C GLY A 453 -7.76 9.55 21.32
N LEU A 454 -7.38 10.80 21.59
CA LEU A 454 -7.01 11.77 20.56
C LEU A 454 -5.65 11.37 19.94
N GLU A 455 -5.63 11.30 18.61
CA GLU A 455 -4.39 11.12 17.82
C GLU A 455 -4.09 12.41 17.04
N LEU A 456 -2.88 12.92 17.18
CA LEU A 456 -2.36 14.05 16.43
C LEU A 456 -1.23 13.57 15.53
N GLY A 457 -1.21 14.04 14.30
CA GLY A 457 -0.16 13.77 13.33
C GLY A 457 0.34 15.04 12.68
N ALA A 458 1.62 15.11 12.38
CA ALA A 458 2.22 16.14 11.54
C ALA A 458 3.32 15.50 10.69
N ASP A 459 3.37 15.82 9.43
CA ASP A 459 4.46 15.42 8.55
C ASP A 459 4.87 16.57 7.62
N TYR A 460 6.17 16.62 7.35
CA TYR A 460 6.78 17.53 6.40
C TYR A 460 7.58 16.73 5.39
N THR A 461 7.38 17.03 4.11
CA THR A 461 8.12 16.41 3.00
C THR A 461 8.73 17.49 2.14
N SER A 462 10.02 17.35 1.83
CA SER A 462 10.71 18.17 0.83
C SER A 462 11.25 17.26 -0.27
N TYR A 463 11.04 17.64 -1.51
CA TYR A 463 11.46 16.93 -2.71
C TYR A 463 12.16 17.87 -3.68
N ARG A 464 13.27 17.40 -4.27
CA ARG A 464 14.05 18.12 -5.28
C ARG A 464 14.43 17.18 -6.41
N ASN A 465 14.28 17.62 -7.64
CA ASN A 465 14.60 16.85 -8.84
C ASN A 465 15.14 17.76 -9.96
N PRO A 466 16.42 18.19 -9.91
CA PRO A 466 17.05 18.87 -11.03
C PRO A 466 17.36 17.86 -12.14
N GLU A 467 17.21 18.29 -13.37
CA GLU A 467 17.49 17.51 -14.57
C GLU A 467 18.20 18.37 -15.62
N ARG A 468 19.13 17.76 -16.34
CA ARG A 468 19.70 18.32 -17.57
C ARG A 468 19.63 17.28 -18.67
N SER A 469 19.06 17.66 -19.81
CA SER A 469 18.95 16.85 -21.01
C SER A 469 19.64 17.55 -22.19
N GLU A 470 20.33 16.79 -23.01
CA GLU A 470 20.96 17.21 -24.26
C GLU A 470 20.21 16.53 -25.40
N GLN A 471 19.58 17.29 -26.28
CA GLN A 471 18.81 16.76 -27.42
C GLN A 471 19.50 17.15 -28.73
N ARG A 472 19.59 16.18 -29.64
CA ARG A 472 19.99 16.39 -31.04
C ARG A 472 19.05 15.65 -31.96
N ASN A 473 18.62 16.33 -33.02
CA ASN A 473 17.72 15.79 -34.05
C ASN A 473 18.32 16.07 -35.42
N ASP A 474 18.44 15.02 -36.22
CA ASP A 474 18.87 15.05 -37.62
C ASP A 474 17.67 14.60 -38.47
N TYR A 475 16.99 15.53 -39.12
CA TYR A 475 15.75 15.28 -39.89
C TYR A 475 16.05 14.77 -41.29
N ALA A 476 15.20 13.88 -41.79
CA ALA A 476 15.28 13.36 -43.15
C ALA A 476 15.22 14.46 -44.23
N SER A 477 14.64 15.63 -43.92
CA SER A 477 14.68 16.83 -44.75
C SER A 477 16.09 17.44 -44.92
N GLY A 478 17.06 16.99 -44.14
CA GLY A 478 18.42 17.55 -44.09
C GLY A 478 18.54 18.69 -43.07
N SER A 479 17.46 19.11 -42.39
CA SER A 479 17.56 20.08 -41.31
C SER A 479 18.07 19.38 -40.02
N GLN A 480 18.76 20.15 -39.19
CA GLN A 480 19.29 19.66 -37.91
C GLN A 480 18.98 20.67 -36.81
N ASN A 481 18.75 20.17 -35.59
CA ASN A 481 18.76 21.00 -34.40
C ASN A 481 19.44 20.30 -33.23
N ALA A 482 20.01 21.09 -32.34
CA ALA A 482 20.58 20.63 -31.09
C ALA A 482 20.35 21.67 -29.99
N PHE A 483 19.95 21.21 -28.81
CA PHE A 483 19.70 22.09 -27.68
C PHE A 483 19.85 21.34 -26.36
N ASP A 484 20.09 22.08 -25.29
CA ASP A 484 20.01 21.56 -23.94
C ASP A 484 18.68 21.98 -23.31
N ILE A 485 18.18 21.13 -22.42
CA ILE A 485 17.08 21.45 -21.52
C ILE A 485 17.64 21.40 -20.10
N VAL A 486 17.45 22.47 -19.34
CA VAL A 486 17.73 22.51 -17.92
C VAL A 486 16.41 22.70 -17.21
N SER A 487 16.03 21.72 -16.43
CA SER A 487 14.75 21.72 -15.73
C SER A 487 14.90 21.30 -14.28
N GLY A 488 13.87 21.53 -13.49
CA GLY A 488 13.82 21.02 -12.14
C GLY A 488 12.49 21.27 -11.48
N GLN A 489 12.28 20.54 -10.40
CA GLN A 489 11.11 20.63 -9.57
C GLN A 489 11.50 20.66 -8.09
N LEU A 490 10.94 21.60 -7.34
CA LEU A 490 11.03 21.71 -5.89
C LEU A 490 9.63 21.61 -5.31
N ILE A 491 9.44 20.72 -4.34
CA ILE A 491 8.13 20.56 -3.68
C ILE A 491 8.35 20.50 -2.18
N ASP A 492 7.65 21.37 -1.45
CA ASP A 492 7.56 21.32 0.00
C ASP A 492 6.10 21.07 0.39
N ARG A 493 5.86 20.11 1.28
CA ARG A 493 4.52 19.73 1.72
C ARG A 493 4.45 19.58 3.23
N VAL A 494 3.46 20.19 3.86
CA VAL A 494 3.10 20.02 5.26
C VAL A 494 1.70 19.41 5.34
N ASN A 495 1.53 18.41 6.20
CA ASN A 495 0.23 17.83 6.50
C ASN A 495 0.06 17.67 8.01
N VAL A 496 -1.10 18.08 8.53
CA VAL A 496 -1.45 17.97 9.95
C VAL A 496 -2.79 17.26 10.07
N THR A 497 -2.89 16.27 10.97
CA THR A 497 -4.09 15.48 11.20
C THR A 497 -4.48 15.48 12.68
N ALA A 498 -5.77 15.40 12.95
CA ALA A 498 -6.31 15.22 14.29
C ALA A 498 -7.52 14.29 14.24
N ASP A 499 -7.52 13.22 15.05
CA ASP A 499 -8.52 12.18 15.03
C ASP A 499 -8.96 11.80 16.43
N GLN A 500 -10.26 11.61 16.63
CA GLN A 500 -10.84 11.21 17.89
C GLN A 500 -11.87 10.10 17.69
N GLN A 501 -11.75 9.04 18.49
CA GLN A 501 -12.74 8.00 18.57
C GLN A 501 -13.43 8.02 19.94
N VAL A 502 -14.76 8.00 19.96
CA VAL A 502 -15.59 8.04 21.18
C VAL A 502 -16.59 6.89 21.18
N ALA A 503 -16.63 6.12 22.26
CA ALA A 503 -17.66 5.11 22.47
C ALA A 503 -18.96 5.78 22.99
N LEU A 504 -20.06 5.67 22.24
CA LEU A 504 -21.36 6.29 22.58
C LEU A 504 -22.28 5.35 23.39
N GLY A 505 -21.83 4.14 23.74
CA GLY A 505 -22.67 3.12 24.37
C GLY A 505 -23.55 2.37 23.34
N GLY A 506 -24.29 1.34 23.80
CA GLY A 506 -25.14 0.51 22.93
C GLY A 506 -24.42 -0.11 21.72
N ARG A 507 -23.11 -0.32 21.82
CA ARG A 507 -22.21 -0.79 20.74
C ARG A 507 -22.04 0.19 19.57
N TRP A 508 -22.35 1.49 19.78
CA TRP A 508 -22.03 2.55 18.85
C TRP A 508 -20.68 3.18 19.16
N LYS A 509 -19.93 3.51 18.14
CA LYS A 509 -18.70 4.32 18.21
C LYS A 509 -18.83 5.47 17.22
N LEU A 510 -18.38 6.64 17.63
CA LEU A 510 -18.24 7.84 16.81
C LEU A 510 -16.77 8.05 16.48
N ASN A 511 -16.46 8.29 15.21
CA ASN A 511 -15.14 8.64 14.73
C ASN A 511 -15.23 10.03 14.11
N THR A 512 -14.43 10.97 14.57
CA THR A 512 -14.38 12.33 14.03
C THR A 512 -12.92 12.75 13.86
N GLY A 513 -12.67 13.57 12.89
CA GLY A 513 -11.32 14.06 12.69
C GLY A 513 -11.21 14.99 11.50
N GLY A 514 -9.98 15.40 11.20
CA GLY A 514 -9.69 16.24 10.07
C GLY A 514 -8.21 16.27 9.71
N ALA A 515 -7.94 16.80 8.54
CA ALA A 515 -6.62 17.00 8.00
C ALA A 515 -6.51 18.39 7.35
N LEU A 516 -5.38 19.02 7.53
CA LEU A 516 -4.99 20.24 6.83
C LEU A 516 -3.67 19.95 6.10
N SER A 517 -3.62 20.24 4.81
CA SER A 517 -2.42 20.07 4.01
C SER A 517 -2.14 21.34 3.21
N TRP A 518 -0.89 21.68 3.15
CA TRP A 518 -0.34 22.69 2.24
C TRP A 518 0.82 22.07 1.46
N ALA A 519 0.92 22.39 0.18
CA ALA A 519 2.09 22.09 -0.63
C ALA A 519 2.40 23.25 -1.55
N GLY A 520 3.69 23.61 -1.65
CA GLY A 520 4.23 24.51 -2.64
C GLY A 520 5.07 23.74 -3.64
N SER A 521 4.80 23.90 -4.94
CA SER A 521 5.63 23.38 -6.04
C SER A 521 6.22 24.54 -6.80
N HIS A 522 7.50 24.46 -7.09
CA HIS A 522 8.19 25.38 -7.98
C HIS A 522 8.89 24.58 -9.08
N ASP A 523 8.52 24.84 -10.31
CA ASP A 523 8.95 24.12 -11.50
C ASP A 523 9.53 25.09 -12.51
N TRP A 524 10.65 24.73 -13.13
CA TRP A 524 11.26 25.51 -14.19
C TRP A 524 11.79 24.63 -15.31
N GLN A 525 11.78 25.15 -16.54
CA GLN A 525 12.41 24.55 -17.69
C GLN A 525 12.96 25.64 -18.60
N ARG A 526 14.22 25.51 -19.00
CA ARG A 526 14.94 26.43 -19.86
C ARG A 526 15.55 25.69 -21.03
N TYR A 527 15.44 26.26 -22.21
CA TYR A 527 15.99 25.72 -23.43
C TYR A 527 17.21 26.53 -23.85
N LEU A 528 18.32 25.86 -24.09
CA LEU A 528 19.59 26.43 -24.50
C LEU A 528 19.93 25.95 -25.92
N PRO A 529 19.56 26.71 -26.98
CA PRO A 529 19.87 26.32 -28.35
C PRO A 529 21.39 26.18 -28.58
N ARG A 530 21.82 25.11 -29.25
CA ARG A 530 23.21 24.90 -29.69
C ARG A 530 23.36 24.95 -31.20
N GLU A 531 22.39 24.38 -31.94
CA GLU A 531 22.40 24.30 -33.39
C GLU A 531 20.98 24.34 -33.92
N GLY A 532 20.70 25.10 -35.01
CA GLY A 532 19.42 25.24 -35.60
C GLY A 532 18.44 26.07 -34.75
N SER A 533 17.17 26.12 -35.17
CA SER A 533 16.10 26.77 -34.41
C SER A 533 15.20 25.77 -33.72
N ILE A 534 14.72 26.11 -32.55
CA ILE A 534 13.69 25.37 -31.80
C ILE A 534 12.54 26.32 -31.49
N GLU A 535 11.31 25.82 -31.61
CA GLU A 535 10.08 26.54 -31.20
C GLU A 535 9.72 26.23 -29.73
N ALA A 536 10.70 26.35 -28.83
CA ALA A 536 10.50 26.03 -27.42
C ALA A 536 10.54 27.32 -26.60
N VAL A 537 9.71 27.38 -25.58
CA VAL A 537 9.57 28.51 -24.68
C VAL A 537 9.97 28.10 -23.29
N ASP A 538 10.83 28.91 -22.67
CA ASP A 538 11.17 28.75 -21.25
C ASP A 538 9.91 28.84 -20.39
N THR A 539 9.80 27.96 -19.41
CA THR A 539 8.69 27.93 -18.47
C THR A 539 9.17 28.02 -17.03
N GLU A 540 8.46 28.77 -16.24
CA GLU A 540 8.66 28.84 -14.78
C GLU A 540 7.29 28.97 -14.13
N SER A 541 6.99 28.11 -13.17
CA SER A 541 5.70 28.03 -12.51
C SER A 541 5.86 27.81 -11.02
N SER A 542 5.02 28.46 -10.23
CA SER A 542 4.89 28.20 -8.81
C SER A 542 3.42 27.99 -8.48
N LEU A 543 3.12 26.90 -7.82
CA LEU A 543 1.77 26.50 -7.44
C LEU A 543 1.68 26.24 -5.94
N ASP A 544 0.72 26.88 -5.30
CA ASP A 544 0.31 26.57 -3.92
C ASP A 544 -0.96 25.73 -3.93
N GLU A 545 -0.94 24.64 -3.20
CA GLU A 545 -2.07 23.76 -2.99
C GLU A 545 -2.48 23.74 -1.51
N TYR A 546 -3.77 23.88 -1.26
CA TYR A 546 -4.37 23.82 0.08
C TYR A 546 -5.48 22.78 0.07
N THR A 547 -5.46 21.91 1.07
CA THR A 547 -6.54 20.95 1.32
C THR A 547 -6.95 21.03 2.78
N ALA A 548 -8.24 21.23 3.02
CA ALA A 548 -8.83 21.13 4.35
C ALA A 548 -9.94 20.06 4.30
N ASN A 549 -9.85 19.10 5.19
CA ASN A 549 -10.75 17.96 5.25
C ASN A 549 -11.26 17.76 6.67
N LEU A 550 -12.57 17.61 6.85
CA LEU A 550 -13.19 17.29 8.13
C LEU A 550 -14.12 16.09 7.93
N TYR A 551 -14.14 15.15 8.83
CA TYR A 551 -15.03 14.00 8.75
C TYR A 551 -15.69 13.65 10.07
N ALA A 552 -16.89 13.04 9.97
CA ALA A 552 -17.56 12.38 11.06
C ALA A 552 -18.19 11.07 10.57
N GLY A 553 -18.10 10.03 11.37
CA GLY A 553 -18.64 8.72 11.05
C GLY A 553 -19.10 7.99 12.30
N ALA A 554 -20.06 7.11 12.14
CA ALA A 554 -20.54 6.25 13.21
C ALA A 554 -20.50 4.80 12.77
N SER A 555 -20.15 3.92 13.69
CA SER A 555 -20.16 2.48 13.49
C SER A 555 -20.90 1.78 14.61
N ARG A 556 -21.55 0.67 14.28
CA ARG A 556 -22.29 -0.17 15.23
C ARG A 556 -21.96 -1.63 14.99
N THR A 557 -21.56 -2.32 16.05
CA THR A 557 -21.44 -3.77 16.05
C THR A 557 -22.81 -4.39 16.32
N LEU A 558 -23.25 -5.26 15.39
CA LEU A 558 -24.50 -6.02 15.47
C LEU A 558 -24.19 -7.43 16.01
N SER A 559 -25.22 -8.24 16.25
CA SER A 559 -25.06 -9.62 16.75
C SER A 559 -24.34 -10.54 15.75
N LYS A 560 -24.56 -10.34 14.45
CA LYS A 560 -23.98 -11.14 13.35
C LYS A 560 -23.29 -10.29 12.30
N GLY A 561 -22.91 -9.06 12.63
CA GLY A 561 -22.30 -8.19 11.63
C GLY A 561 -21.95 -6.81 12.15
N SER A 562 -21.77 -5.88 11.23
CA SER A 562 -21.51 -4.47 11.53
C SER A 562 -22.10 -3.56 10.47
N LEU A 563 -22.43 -2.36 10.91
CA LEU A 563 -22.81 -1.25 10.06
C LEU A 563 -21.90 -0.07 10.36
N SER A 564 -21.36 0.56 9.33
CA SER A 564 -20.65 1.82 9.47
C SER A 564 -21.07 2.77 8.36
N PHE A 565 -21.09 4.05 8.68
CA PHE A 565 -21.24 5.12 7.72
C PHE A 565 -20.35 6.29 8.15
N SER A 566 -19.86 7.01 7.22
CA SER A 566 -19.10 8.23 7.45
C SER A 566 -19.31 9.20 6.30
N LEU A 567 -19.07 10.43 6.62
CA LEU A 567 -19.30 11.52 5.73
C LEU A 567 -18.20 12.59 5.99
N ALA A 568 -17.41 13.21 5.05
CA ALA A 568 -16.47 14.30 5.20
C ALA A 568 -16.62 15.39 4.17
N GLY A 569 -16.25 16.59 4.46
CA GLY A 569 -16.15 17.74 3.61
C GLY A 569 -14.71 18.08 3.32
N GLU A 570 -14.44 18.29 2.07
CA GLU A 570 -13.13 18.72 1.64
C GLU A 570 -13.22 20.05 0.88
N TYR A 571 -12.45 20.99 1.34
CA TYR A 571 -12.06 22.17 0.58
C TYR A 571 -10.72 21.91 -0.08
N TYR A 572 -10.65 22.13 -1.37
CA TYR A 572 -9.44 22.03 -2.17
C TYR A 572 -9.22 23.29 -2.98
N ARG A 573 -8.00 23.83 -2.91
CA ARG A 573 -7.60 24.97 -3.75
C ARG A 573 -6.20 24.75 -4.30
N MET A 574 -6.01 25.03 -5.58
CA MET A 574 -4.71 25.03 -6.24
C MET A 574 -4.73 26.09 -7.37
N GLY A 575 -3.88 27.09 -7.26
CA GLY A 575 -3.93 28.26 -8.13
C GLY A 575 -5.32 28.92 -8.11
N ASP A 576 -5.92 29.07 -9.28
CA ASP A 576 -7.27 29.61 -9.45
C ASP A 576 -8.40 28.57 -9.33
N TYR A 577 -8.07 27.29 -9.28
CA TYR A 577 -9.05 26.23 -9.11
C TYR A 577 -9.37 26.02 -7.64
N GLU A 578 -10.66 26.13 -7.30
CA GLU A 578 -11.17 25.78 -5.97
C GLU A 578 -12.42 24.91 -6.08
N ASN A 579 -12.57 23.99 -5.14
CA ASN A 579 -13.71 23.08 -5.11
C ASN A 579 -14.04 22.65 -3.69
N TRP A 580 -15.34 22.59 -3.39
CA TRP A 580 -15.89 21.90 -2.24
C TRP A 580 -16.50 20.59 -2.67
N ALA A 581 -16.19 19.52 -1.97
CA ALA A 581 -16.72 18.20 -2.29
C ALA A 581 -17.10 17.42 -1.03
N LEU A 582 -18.09 16.55 -1.19
CA LEU A 582 -18.60 15.67 -0.16
C LEU A 582 -18.32 14.21 -0.54
N TYR A 583 -17.90 13.42 0.42
CA TYR A 583 -17.50 12.04 0.19
C TYR A 583 -18.19 11.08 1.17
N PRO A 584 -19.34 10.50 0.83
CA PRO A 584 -20.02 9.50 1.64
C PRO A 584 -19.31 8.15 1.58
N GLN A 585 -19.30 7.44 2.70
CA GLN A 585 -18.91 6.05 2.79
C GLN A 585 -19.94 5.27 3.62
N ALA A 586 -20.21 4.03 3.24
CA ALA A 586 -21.04 3.12 4.03
C ALA A 586 -20.54 1.69 3.86
N SER A 587 -20.57 0.91 4.92
CA SER A 587 -20.28 -0.51 4.89
C SER A 587 -21.27 -1.28 5.74
N PHE A 588 -21.83 -2.34 5.19
CA PHE A 588 -22.67 -3.28 5.86
C PHE A 588 -22.11 -4.67 5.70
N ASN A 589 -21.84 -5.34 6.81
CA ASN A 589 -21.35 -6.71 6.83
C ASN A 589 -22.33 -7.58 7.62
N TRP A 590 -22.67 -8.75 7.09
CA TRP A 590 -23.59 -9.66 7.71
C TRP A 590 -23.18 -11.12 7.53
N MET A 591 -23.03 -11.86 8.62
CA MET A 591 -22.81 -13.30 8.65
C MET A 591 -24.13 -14.02 8.83
N PHE A 592 -24.64 -14.65 7.78
CA PHE A 592 -25.83 -15.50 7.88
C PHE A 592 -25.52 -16.75 8.70
N SER A 593 -24.34 -17.33 8.48
CA SER A 593 -23.75 -18.44 9.21
C SER A 593 -22.22 -18.36 9.14
N GLU A 594 -21.50 -19.27 9.77
CA GLU A 594 -20.03 -19.37 9.66
C GLU A 594 -19.53 -19.63 8.23
N GLU A 595 -20.41 -20.17 7.37
CA GLU A 595 -20.10 -20.45 5.97
C GLU A 595 -20.53 -19.35 4.98
N HIS A 596 -21.41 -18.43 5.40
CA HIS A 596 -22.07 -17.49 4.51
C HIS A 596 -21.95 -16.06 5.02
N MET A 597 -21.26 -15.21 4.29
CA MET A 597 -21.11 -13.80 4.61
C MET A 597 -21.46 -12.93 3.40
N LEU A 598 -22.12 -11.82 3.65
CA LEU A 598 -22.38 -10.75 2.69
C LEU A 598 -21.75 -9.46 3.21
N GLN A 599 -21.04 -8.78 2.32
CA GLN A 599 -20.55 -7.43 2.56
C GLN A 599 -21.05 -6.52 1.45
N LEU A 600 -21.61 -5.38 1.81
CA LEU A 600 -21.97 -4.29 0.91
C LEU A 600 -21.11 -3.08 1.28
N THR A 601 -20.52 -2.44 0.30
CA THR A 601 -19.65 -1.29 0.51
C THR A 601 -19.97 -0.22 -0.52
N LEU A 602 -20.13 1.01 -0.05
CA LEU A 602 -20.13 2.22 -0.85
C LEU A 602 -18.95 3.06 -0.41
N SER A 603 -18.19 3.56 -1.33
CA SER A 603 -17.08 4.48 -1.04
C SER A 603 -16.99 5.57 -2.09
N SER A 604 -16.48 6.72 -1.68
CA SER A 604 -16.21 7.81 -2.58
C SER A 604 -14.90 8.51 -2.26
N ASP A 605 -14.27 9.09 -3.29
CA ASP A 605 -12.93 9.62 -3.17
C ASP A 605 -12.48 10.60 -4.27
N LYS A 606 -11.26 11.10 -4.14
CA LYS A 606 -10.62 12.04 -5.04
C LYS A 606 -9.19 11.62 -5.34
N SER A 607 -8.81 11.59 -6.59
CA SER A 607 -7.43 11.40 -7.03
C SER A 607 -6.88 12.72 -7.57
N TYR A 608 -5.66 13.04 -7.19
CA TYR A 608 -5.00 14.26 -7.61
C TYR A 608 -3.99 13.96 -8.72
N PRO A 609 -3.88 14.78 -9.78
CA PRO A 609 -2.80 14.66 -10.74
C PRO A 609 -1.45 14.94 -10.05
N SER A 610 -0.36 14.40 -10.56
CA SER A 610 0.97 14.70 -10.07
C SER A 610 1.36 16.15 -10.43
N TYR A 611 2.23 16.76 -9.64
CA TYR A 611 2.73 18.10 -9.94
C TYR A 611 3.48 18.14 -11.28
N TRP A 612 4.12 17.03 -11.66
CA TRP A 612 4.78 16.87 -12.95
C TRP A 612 3.77 16.96 -14.13
N GLU A 613 2.62 16.30 -14.05
CA GLU A 613 1.59 16.36 -15.10
C GLU A 613 0.98 17.76 -15.25
N MET A 614 1.07 18.57 -14.20
CA MET A 614 0.54 19.93 -14.15
C MET A 614 1.54 21.02 -14.55
N GLN A 615 2.78 20.67 -14.88
CA GLN A 615 3.75 21.62 -15.42
C GLN A 615 3.27 22.18 -16.77
N GLY A 616 3.66 23.41 -17.10
CA GLY A 616 3.45 23.98 -18.43
C GLY A 616 4.54 23.61 -19.45
N ALA A 617 5.43 22.70 -19.11
CA ALA A 617 6.62 22.37 -19.87
C ALA A 617 6.32 21.37 -21.00
N VAL A 618 7.17 21.38 -22.02
CA VAL A 618 7.20 20.39 -23.10
C VAL A 618 8.47 19.57 -22.99
N SER A 619 8.35 18.25 -22.94
CA SER A 619 9.47 17.32 -23.00
C SER A 619 9.46 16.57 -24.33
N TYR A 620 10.63 16.21 -24.83
CA TYR A 620 10.78 15.54 -26.12
C TYR A 620 11.15 14.06 -25.90
N VAL A 621 10.40 13.17 -26.51
CA VAL A 621 10.77 11.75 -26.65
C VAL A 621 11.82 11.64 -27.76
N ASP A 622 11.47 12.18 -28.92
CA ASP A 622 12.36 12.33 -30.08
C ASP A 622 11.97 13.61 -30.85
N GLY A 623 12.52 13.82 -32.05
CA GLY A 623 12.21 14.99 -32.88
C GLY A 623 10.81 14.98 -33.52
N TYR A 624 10.00 13.93 -33.30
CA TYR A 624 8.63 13.81 -33.76
C TYR A 624 7.63 13.71 -32.58
N SER A 625 8.04 13.15 -31.47
CA SER A 625 7.16 12.81 -30.33
C SER A 625 7.40 13.74 -29.15
N GLU A 626 6.38 14.39 -28.66
CA GLU A 626 6.41 15.37 -27.58
C GLU A 626 5.47 15.03 -26.45
N ILE A 627 5.85 15.40 -25.23
CA ILE A 627 5.01 15.28 -24.03
C ILE A 627 4.72 16.68 -23.52
N HIS A 628 3.46 17.05 -23.51
CA HIS A 628 2.99 18.33 -23.02
C HIS A 628 2.42 18.20 -21.60
N GLY A 629 2.80 19.10 -20.74
CA GLY A 629 2.16 19.24 -19.43
C GLY A 629 0.77 19.87 -19.53
N SER A 630 0.01 19.79 -18.45
CA SER A 630 -1.39 20.21 -18.40
C SER A 630 -1.70 21.00 -17.12
N PRO A 631 -1.38 22.29 -17.05
CA PRO A 631 -1.62 23.13 -15.86
C PRO A 631 -3.10 23.19 -15.44
N GLY A 632 -4.02 22.93 -16.35
CA GLY A 632 -5.46 22.95 -16.11
C GLY A 632 -6.08 21.65 -15.61
N LEU A 633 -5.28 20.65 -15.25
CA LEU A 633 -5.79 19.39 -14.76
C LEU A 633 -6.56 19.52 -13.44
N ARG A 634 -7.73 18.89 -13.43
CA ARG A 634 -8.62 18.86 -12.26
C ARG A 634 -8.52 17.50 -11.56
N PRO A 635 -8.64 17.47 -10.23
CA PRO A 635 -8.73 16.22 -9.48
C PRO A 635 -9.94 15.38 -9.90
N ALA A 636 -9.71 14.08 -10.06
CA ALA A 636 -10.75 13.12 -10.38
C ALA A 636 -11.55 12.72 -9.13
N LYS A 637 -12.87 12.52 -9.29
CA LYS A 637 -13.79 12.08 -8.23
C LYS A 637 -14.19 10.64 -8.47
N ASN A 638 -13.92 9.77 -7.52
CA ASN A 638 -14.17 8.35 -7.63
C ASN A 638 -15.37 7.94 -6.77
N TYR A 639 -16.24 7.13 -7.32
CA TYR A 639 -17.37 6.51 -6.62
C TYR A 639 -17.33 5.02 -6.87
N SER A 640 -17.48 4.21 -5.82
CA SER A 640 -17.52 2.76 -5.96
C SER A 640 -18.63 2.14 -5.13
N ALA A 641 -19.25 1.11 -5.68
CA ALA A 641 -20.20 0.24 -5.00
C ALA A 641 -19.79 -1.21 -5.20
N GLN A 642 -19.78 -1.99 -4.14
CA GLN A 642 -19.38 -3.40 -4.16
C GLN A 642 -20.33 -4.25 -3.34
N ALA A 643 -20.65 -5.42 -3.85
CA ALA A 643 -21.37 -6.47 -3.16
C ALA A 643 -20.53 -7.75 -3.20
N LEU A 644 -20.02 -8.17 -2.05
CA LEU A 644 -19.19 -9.34 -1.92
C LEU A 644 -19.94 -10.41 -1.14
N TYR A 645 -20.06 -11.59 -1.74
CA TYR A 645 -20.56 -12.78 -1.08
C TYR A 645 -19.45 -13.81 -0.93
N MET A 646 -19.23 -14.25 0.31
CA MET A 646 -18.24 -15.27 0.62
C MET A 646 -18.96 -16.55 1.07
N LEU A 647 -18.61 -17.66 0.39
CA LEU A 647 -19.13 -18.99 0.66
C LEU A 647 -18.03 -19.86 1.29
N ARG A 648 -18.35 -20.50 2.44
CA ARG A 648 -17.46 -21.41 3.19
C ARG A 648 -16.12 -20.79 3.56
N SER A 649 -16.13 -19.47 3.81
CA SER A 649 -14.92 -18.70 4.08
C SER A 649 -13.79 -18.94 3.05
N LYS A 650 -14.15 -19.28 1.80
CA LYS A 650 -13.22 -19.76 0.79
C LYS A 650 -13.51 -19.24 -0.63
N TYR A 651 -14.76 -19.37 -1.09
CA TYR A 651 -15.15 -18.92 -2.43
C TYR A 651 -15.71 -17.53 -2.36
N ILE A 652 -15.26 -16.64 -3.24
CA ILE A 652 -15.68 -15.25 -3.25
C ILE A 652 -16.34 -14.93 -4.59
N PHE A 653 -17.52 -14.33 -4.49
CA PHE A 653 -18.26 -13.78 -5.62
C PHE A 653 -18.46 -12.29 -5.33
N MET A 654 -18.05 -11.44 -6.24
CA MET A 654 -18.15 -10.00 -6.06
C MET A 654 -18.75 -9.36 -7.31
N LEU A 655 -19.70 -8.47 -7.09
CA LEU A 655 -20.17 -7.52 -8.08
C LEU A 655 -19.62 -6.15 -7.72
N PHE A 656 -19.19 -5.39 -8.71
CA PHE A 656 -18.66 -4.05 -8.49
C PHE A 656 -19.12 -3.06 -9.55
N TRP A 657 -19.20 -1.82 -9.16
CA TRP A 657 -19.40 -0.66 -10.01
C TRP A 657 -18.48 0.45 -9.54
N ASN A 658 -17.68 0.99 -10.46
CA ASN A 658 -16.78 2.10 -10.22
C ASN A 658 -17.04 3.17 -11.26
N GLU A 659 -17.10 4.44 -10.85
CA GLU A 659 -17.21 5.58 -11.73
C GLU A 659 -16.25 6.67 -11.28
N THR A 660 -15.45 7.15 -12.21
CA THR A 660 -14.51 8.25 -12.01
C THR A 660 -14.96 9.41 -12.87
N LEU A 661 -15.32 10.51 -12.24
CA LEU A 661 -15.62 11.78 -12.90
C LEU A 661 -14.36 12.64 -12.97
N ASP A 662 -14.25 13.48 -13.98
CA ASP A 662 -13.03 14.25 -14.27
C ASP A 662 -11.79 13.35 -14.36
N TYR A 663 -11.96 12.14 -14.91
CA TYR A 663 -10.88 11.15 -15.02
C TYR A 663 -9.74 11.71 -15.86
N PHE A 664 -8.56 11.85 -15.29
CA PHE A 664 -7.38 12.31 -16.02
C PHE A 664 -6.50 11.12 -16.44
N THR A 665 -6.07 11.15 -17.69
CA THR A 665 -5.22 10.11 -18.27
C THR A 665 -4.46 10.65 -19.46
N GLN A 666 -3.29 10.09 -19.72
CA GLN A 666 -2.52 10.43 -20.91
C GLN A 666 -3.28 10.02 -22.16
N SER A 667 -3.37 10.93 -23.08
CA SER A 667 -3.94 10.78 -24.42
C SER A 667 -2.88 11.13 -25.45
N ALA A 668 -2.95 10.57 -26.64
CA ALA A 668 -2.05 10.91 -27.73
C ALA A 668 -2.81 11.23 -29.00
N TRP A 669 -2.26 12.17 -29.77
CA TRP A 669 -2.80 12.54 -31.08
C TRP A 669 -1.72 13.12 -31.99
N GLN A 670 -1.90 12.99 -33.30
CA GLN A 670 -1.11 13.66 -34.30
C GLN A 670 -1.57 15.12 -34.44
N SER A 671 -0.64 16.08 -34.38
CA SER A 671 -0.95 17.50 -34.49
C SER A 671 -1.49 17.83 -35.89
N SER A 672 -2.47 18.74 -36.00
CA SER A 672 -2.92 19.29 -37.27
C SER A 672 -2.11 20.52 -37.70
N GLU A 673 -1.22 21.03 -36.86
CA GLU A 673 -0.48 22.27 -37.08
C GLU A 673 0.96 22.04 -37.57
N ARG A 674 1.51 20.89 -37.26
CA ARG A 674 2.87 20.45 -37.58
C ARG A 674 3.03 18.94 -37.52
N LEU A 675 4.11 18.43 -38.11
CA LEU A 675 4.46 17.00 -38.02
C LEU A 675 4.98 16.69 -36.63
N ALA A 676 4.06 16.45 -35.69
CA ALA A 676 4.36 16.06 -34.31
C ALA A 676 3.29 15.12 -33.75
N LEU A 677 3.72 14.15 -32.98
CA LEU A 677 2.89 13.30 -32.12
C LEU A 677 2.92 13.86 -30.70
N ILE A 678 1.77 14.26 -30.19
CA ILE A 678 1.65 14.91 -28.89
C ILE A 678 1.05 13.92 -27.89
N TYR A 679 1.71 13.75 -26.75
CA TYR A 679 1.21 13.08 -25.56
C TYR A 679 0.86 14.13 -24.51
N GLN A 680 -0.33 14.05 -23.95
CA GLN A 680 -0.74 14.96 -22.88
C GLN A 680 -1.74 14.28 -21.95
N THR A 681 -1.60 14.49 -20.65
CA THR A 681 -2.61 14.09 -19.68
C THR A 681 -3.76 15.08 -19.70
N LEU A 682 -4.97 14.63 -19.97
CA LEU A 682 -6.18 15.43 -20.07
C LEU A 682 -7.29 14.86 -19.20
N ASN A 683 -8.20 15.72 -18.74
CA ASN A 683 -9.41 15.25 -18.07
C ASN A 683 -10.43 14.72 -19.09
N TRP A 684 -10.87 13.49 -18.88
CA TRP A 684 -12.01 12.86 -19.52
C TRP A 684 -13.23 12.99 -18.61
N ASP A 685 -14.44 13.14 -19.17
CA ASP A 685 -15.64 13.36 -18.37
C ASP A 685 -15.91 12.20 -17.42
N THR A 686 -15.85 10.97 -17.92
CA THR A 686 -16.07 9.78 -17.11
C THR A 686 -15.22 8.59 -17.53
N ASN A 687 -14.86 7.78 -16.52
CA ASN A 687 -14.39 6.41 -16.69
C ASN A 687 -15.22 5.50 -15.79
N ARG A 688 -16.07 4.66 -16.39
CA ARG A 688 -16.99 3.78 -15.71
C ARG A 688 -16.61 2.32 -15.93
N GLN A 689 -16.61 1.55 -14.85
CA GLN A 689 -16.35 0.13 -14.87
C GLN A 689 -17.40 -0.58 -14.02
N TRP A 690 -18.03 -1.63 -14.54
CA TRP A 690 -18.87 -2.49 -13.75
C TRP A 690 -18.68 -3.93 -14.17
N GLY A 691 -18.79 -4.88 -13.24
CA GLY A 691 -18.49 -6.25 -13.55
C GLY A 691 -18.60 -7.18 -12.37
N ALA A 692 -18.06 -8.37 -12.57
CA ALA A 692 -18.02 -9.41 -11.57
C ALA A 692 -16.61 -9.99 -11.46
N ASN A 693 -16.27 -10.40 -10.22
CA ASN A 693 -15.06 -11.13 -9.91
C ASN A 693 -15.39 -12.42 -9.17
N VAL A 694 -14.77 -13.52 -9.56
CA VAL A 694 -14.96 -14.84 -8.97
C VAL A 694 -13.61 -15.43 -8.59
N ILE A 695 -13.49 -15.90 -7.34
CA ILE A 695 -12.26 -16.49 -6.82
C ILE A 695 -12.51 -17.89 -6.32
N ILE A 696 -11.76 -18.83 -6.87
CA ILE A 696 -11.88 -20.25 -6.59
C ILE A 696 -10.52 -20.78 -6.17
N PRO A 697 -10.21 -20.85 -4.86
CA PRO A 697 -9.03 -21.55 -4.37
C PRO A 697 -9.32 -23.06 -4.31
N PHE A 698 -8.34 -23.86 -4.69
CA PHE A 698 -8.42 -25.32 -4.56
C PHE A 698 -7.06 -25.91 -4.14
N LYS A 699 -7.09 -27.12 -3.56
CA LYS A 699 -5.89 -27.83 -3.12
C LYS A 699 -5.95 -29.26 -3.63
N ALA A 700 -4.82 -29.77 -4.14
CA ALA A 700 -4.65 -31.17 -4.45
C ALA A 700 -3.61 -31.77 -3.48
N GLY A 701 -4.09 -32.65 -2.59
CA GLY A 701 -3.27 -33.24 -1.55
C GLY A 701 -2.56 -32.18 -0.67
N ARG A 702 -1.28 -32.44 -0.36
CA ARG A 702 -0.42 -31.55 0.43
C ARG A 702 0.66 -30.87 -0.41
N TRP A 703 0.68 -31.11 -1.70
CA TRP A 703 1.74 -30.70 -2.59
C TRP A 703 1.36 -29.56 -3.53
N LEU A 704 0.07 -29.35 -3.81
CA LEU A 704 -0.42 -28.29 -4.67
C LEU A 704 -1.47 -27.45 -3.96
N GLU A 705 -1.28 -26.15 -4.00
CA GLU A 705 -2.25 -25.15 -3.67
C GLU A 705 -2.42 -24.21 -4.85
N SER A 706 -3.65 -24.07 -5.32
CA SER A 706 -3.98 -23.29 -6.51
C SER A 706 -5.09 -22.31 -6.24
N ARG A 707 -5.11 -21.25 -7.03
CA ARG A 707 -6.11 -20.21 -6.99
C ARG A 707 -6.41 -19.74 -8.40
N LEU A 708 -7.66 -19.78 -8.76
CA LEU A 708 -8.19 -19.21 -9.98
C LEU A 708 -8.96 -17.94 -9.66
N VAL A 709 -8.66 -16.88 -10.38
CA VAL A 709 -9.38 -15.61 -10.33
C VAL A 709 -9.88 -15.30 -11.73
N PHE A 710 -11.16 -15.03 -11.84
CA PHE A 710 -11.80 -14.58 -13.07
C PHE A 710 -12.46 -13.23 -12.84
N THR A 711 -12.17 -12.23 -13.67
CA THR A 711 -12.82 -10.94 -13.68
C THR A 711 -13.39 -10.67 -15.05
N GLY A 712 -14.68 -10.36 -15.12
CA GLY A 712 -15.36 -9.87 -16.31
C GLY A 712 -15.92 -8.49 -16.03
N LEU A 713 -15.59 -7.52 -16.86
CA LEU A 713 -16.06 -6.14 -16.68
C LEU A 713 -16.37 -5.46 -18.00
N GLN A 714 -17.33 -4.52 -17.95
CA GLN A 714 -17.52 -3.54 -19.00
C GLN A 714 -16.81 -2.24 -18.59
N LEU A 715 -15.93 -1.79 -19.47
CA LEU A 715 -15.23 -0.52 -19.37
C LEU A 715 -15.86 0.48 -20.33
N THR A 716 -16.25 1.65 -19.82
CA THR A 716 -16.80 2.76 -20.63
C THR A 716 -16.05 4.03 -20.31
N GLN A 717 -15.54 4.70 -21.33
CA GLN A 717 -14.83 5.97 -21.21
C GLN A 717 -15.46 7.00 -22.11
N ARG A 718 -15.71 8.19 -21.57
CA ARG A 718 -16.38 9.29 -22.26
C ARG A 718 -15.60 10.58 -22.09
N CYS A 719 -15.48 11.32 -23.21
CA CYS A 719 -14.97 12.67 -23.27
C CYS A 719 -15.78 13.43 -24.35
N ASP A 720 -16.58 14.40 -23.92
CA ASP A 720 -17.44 15.12 -24.82
C ASP A 720 -16.67 16.11 -25.73
N ARG A 721 -15.48 16.53 -25.27
CA ARG A 721 -14.63 17.51 -25.97
C ARG A 721 -13.15 17.13 -25.91
N PHE A 722 -12.73 16.24 -26.77
CA PHE A 722 -11.32 15.99 -27.05
C PHE A 722 -10.97 16.60 -28.42
N HIS A 723 -10.34 17.76 -28.48
CA HIS A 723 -10.04 18.48 -29.73
C HIS A 723 -11.26 18.53 -30.69
N ASP A 724 -12.41 18.97 -30.20
CA ASP A 724 -13.70 19.01 -30.90
C ASP A 724 -14.31 17.67 -31.34
N ILE A 725 -13.78 16.59 -30.79
CA ILE A 725 -14.26 15.23 -31.00
C ILE A 725 -14.90 14.71 -29.69
N GLY A 726 -16.10 14.17 -29.82
CA GLY A 726 -16.70 13.42 -28.71
C GLY A 726 -16.31 11.95 -28.75
N PHE A 727 -15.86 11.42 -27.60
CA PHE A 727 -15.62 10.00 -27.40
C PHE A 727 -16.67 9.42 -26.45
N ASP A 728 -17.30 8.32 -26.87
CA ASP A 728 -18.11 7.44 -26.03
C ASP A 728 -17.74 6.01 -26.40
N ARG A 729 -16.79 5.44 -25.66
CA ARG A 729 -16.18 4.16 -25.98
C ARG A 729 -16.50 3.14 -24.89
N SER A 730 -16.94 1.96 -25.30
CA SER A 730 -17.22 0.85 -24.39
C SER A 730 -16.60 -0.45 -24.89
N LYS A 731 -16.07 -1.25 -23.97
CA LYS A 731 -15.49 -2.56 -24.26
C LYS A 731 -15.67 -3.53 -23.10
N TRP A 732 -15.99 -4.79 -23.42
CA TRP A 732 -15.93 -5.88 -22.47
C TRP A 732 -14.49 -6.35 -22.32
N VAL A 733 -14.05 -6.49 -21.07
CA VAL A 733 -12.70 -6.94 -20.72
C VAL A 733 -12.81 -8.17 -19.84
N GLY A 734 -12.11 -9.21 -20.22
CA GLY A 734 -11.96 -10.45 -19.44
C GLY A 734 -10.54 -10.59 -18.93
N ILE A 735 -10.38 -10.88 -17.65
CA ILE A 735 -9.08 -11.12 -17.02
C ILE A 735 -9.13 -12.48 -16.33
N VAL A 736 -8.14 -13.31 -16.58
CA VAL A 736 -7.99 -14.63 -15.94
C VAL A 736 -6.61 -14.70 -15.32
N ARG A 737 -6.55 -15.08 -14.05
CA ARG A 737 -5.30 -15.34 -13.34
C ARG A 737 -5.36 -16.69 -12.65
N MET A 738 -4.27 -17.43 -12.73
CA MET A 738 -4.09 -18.69 -12.03
C MET A 738 -2.75 -18.71 -11.32
N ASP A 739 -2.78 -18.86 -10.01
CA ASP A 739 -1.59 -18.96 -9.16
C ASP A 739 -1.48 -20.38 -8.62
N ASN A 740 -0.30 -20.99 -8.75
CA ASN A 740 -0.04 -22.35 -8.28
C ASN A 740 1.22 -22.36 -7.43
N THR A 741 1.12 -22.93 -6.23
CA THR A 741 2.27 -23.18 -5.35
C THR A 741 2.43 -24.69 -5.15
N PHE A 742 3.57 -25.22 -5.56
CA PHE A 742 3.94 -26.60 -5.41
C PHE A 742 4.92 -26.76 -4.25
N ARG A 743 4.55 -27.47 -3.22
CA ARG A 743 5.47 -27.83 -2.12
C ARG A 743 6.22 -29.09 -2.49
N LEU A 744 7.45 -28.92 -3.00
CA LEU A 744 8.28 -30.03 -3.48
C LEU A 744 8.87 -30.85 -2.34
N SER A 745 9.28 -30.18 -1.25
CA SER A 745 9.86 -30.84 -0.07
C SER A 745 9.60 -30.02 1.20
N ARG A 746 9.63 -30.68 2.35
CA ARG A 746 9.58 -30.06 3.68
C ARG A 746 10.96 -30.01 4.35
N LYS A 747 11.86 -30.90 3.97
CA LYS A 747 13.25 -30.97 4.47
C LYS A 747 14.14 -31.46 3.33
N PRO A 748 14.82 -30.55 2.59
CA PRO A 748 14.81 -29.09 2.73
C PRO A 748 13.43 -28.47 2.43
N ASP A 749 13.12 -27.30 3.01
CA ASP A 749 11.88 -26.57 2.71
C ASP A 749 12.02 -25.90 1.34
N LEU A 750 11.37 -26.50 0.35
CA LEU A 750 11.45 -26.13 -1.06
C LEU A 750 10.06 -26.00 -1.66
N THR A 751 9.77 -24.80 -2.18
CA THR A 751 8.53 -24.51 -2.93
C THR A 751 8.84 -24.06 -4.34
N LEU A 752 7.96 -24.38 -5.27
CA LEU A 752 7.93 -23.88 -6.64
C LEU A 752 6.62 -23.14 -6.84
N ASP A 753 6.68 -21.95 -7.40
CA ASP A 753 5.52 -21.13 -7.74
C ASP A 753 5.43 -21.00 -9.27
N LEU A 754 4.22 -21.12 -9.80
CA LEU A 754 3.90 -20.92 -11.22
C LEU A 754 2.61 -20.14 -11.32
N SER A 755 2.67 -18.94 -11.88
CA SER A 755 1.49 -18.11 -12.10
C SER A 755 1.30 -17.77 -13.57
N GLY A 756 0.03 -17.69 -13.99
CA GLY A 756 -0.37 -17.27 -15.32
C GLY A 756 -1.41 -16.14 -15.24
N HIS A 757 -1.28 -15.16 -16.11
CA HIS A 757 -2.20 -14.06 -16.24
C HIS A 757 -2.54 -13.86 -17.73
N TYR A 758 -3.80 -13.61 -18.01
CA TYR A 758 -4.32 -13.23 -19.35
C TYR A 758 -5.31 -12.08 -19.20
N GLN A 759 -5.22 -11.11 -20.07
CA GLN A 759 -6.18 -10.03 -20.23
C GLN A 759 -6.57 -9.89 -21.69
N SER A 760 -7.88 -9.82 -21.96
CA SER A 760 -8.39 -9.55 -23.29
C SER A 760 -8.11 -8.12 -23.74
N ALA A 761 -8.36 -7.82 -25.00
CA ALA A 761 -8.27 -6.47 -25.52
C ALA A 761 -9.10 -5.48 -24.70
N ALA A 762 -8.59 -4.26 -24.54
CA ALA A 762 -9.18 -3.19 -23.73
C ALA A 762 -9.15 -1.84 -24.48
N ILE A 763 -9.62 -0.77 -23.82
CA ILE A 763 -9.50 0.61 -24.27
C ILE A 763 -8.89 1.46 -23.16
N GLN A 764 -8.14 2.49 -23.53
CA GLN A 764 -7.65 3.50 -22.60
C GLN A 764 -7.58 4.84 -23.33
N ALA A 765 -8.39 5.80 -22.92
CA ALA A 765 -8.48 7.09 -23.59
C ALA A 765 -8.59 6.93 -25.13
N THR A 766 -7.63 7.46 -25.86
CA THR A 766 -7.58 7.34 -27.33
C THR A 766 -7.05 5.98 -27.81
N TYR A 767 -6.50 5.15 -26.92
CA TYR A 767 -5.83 3.91 -27.29
C TYR A 767 -6.77 2.71 -27.37
N ASP A 768 -6.58 1.88 -28.37
CA ASP A 768 -7.01 0.48 -28.43
C ASP A 768 -5.84 -0.39 -27.95
N VAL A 769 -6.07 -1.20 -26.93
CA VAL A 769 -5.06 -2.02 -26.28
C VAL A 769 -5.30 -3.48 -26.65
N GLU A 770 -4.30 -4.13 -27.24
CA GLU A 770 -4.37 -5.54 -27.65
C GLU A 770 -4.27 -6.48 -26.44
N PRO A 771 -4.69 -7.76 -26.58
CA PRO A 771 -4.60 -8.71 -25.48
C PRO A 771 -3.17 -8.96 -25.02
N VAL A 772 -3.02 -9.23 -23.71
CA VAL A 772 -1.73 -9.59 -23.11
C VAL A 772 -1.83 -10.84 -22.26
N TRP A 773 -0.71 -11.54 -22.14
CA TRP A 773 -0.58 -12.66 -21.23
C TRP A 773 0.82 -12.75 -20.65
N GLN A 774 0.95 -13.40 -19.51
CA GLN A 774 2.21 -13.51 -18.78
C GLN A 774 2.25 -14.84 -18.03
N ILE A 775 3.43 -15.45 -17.97
CA ILE A 775 3.70 -16.60 -17.12
C ILE A 775 4.95 -16.32 -16.31
N ASP A 776 4.85 -16.48 -14.98
CA ASP A 776 5.95 -16.36 -14.04
C ASP A 776 6.27 -17.72 -13.43
N ALA A 777 7.54 -17.98 -13.19
CA ALA A 777 8.02 -19.16 -12.48
C ALA A 777 9.03 -18.77 -11.40
N GLY A 778 8.93 -19.39 -10.22
CA GLY A 778 9.84 -19.12 -9.11
C GLY A 778 10.07 -20.35 -8.25
N ALA A 779 11.21 -20.37 -7.58
CA ALA A 779 11.54 -21.37 -6.59
C ALA A 779 12.11 -20.72 -5.33
N ARG A 780 11.71 -21.21 -4.18
CA ARG A 780 12.21 -20.75 -2.90
C ARG A 780 12.73 -21.94 -2.08
N TRP A 781 13.95 -21.77 -1.60
CA TRP A 781 14.60 -22.68 -0.67
C TRP A 781 14.86 -21.98 0.65
N SER A 782 14.26 -22.49 1.74
CA SER A 782 14.50 -22.01 3.11
C SER A 782 15.45 -22.96 3.83
N PHE A 783 16.49 -22.42 4.45
CA PHE A 783 17.55 -23.18 5.13
C PHE A 783 17.98 -22.50 6.42
N ALA A 784 19.02 -23.03 7.10
CA ALA A 784 19.48 -22.53 8.39
C ALA A 784 18.37 -22.44 9.46
N ARG A 785 17.47 -23.43 9.52
CA ARG A 785 16.27 -23.45 10.40
C ARG A 785 15.32 -22.27 10.13
N GLY A 786 15.12 -21.90 8.86
CA GLY A 786 14.26 -20.79 8.44
C GLY A 786 14.88 -19.40 8.60
N ARG A 787 16.15 -19.30 9.05
CA ARG A 787 16.84 -18.01 9.16
C ARG A 787 17.35 -17.49 7.84
N ALA A 788 17.57 -18.33 6.87
CA ALA A 788 18.01 -17.96 5.55
C ALA A 788 17.04 -18.49 4.48
N SER A 789 16.87 -17.73 3.40
CA SER A 789 16.13 -18.15 2.21
C SER A 789 16.80 -17.66 0.96
N LEU A 790 16.84 -18.51 -0.05
CA LEU A 790 17.18 -18.17 -1.43
C LEU A 790 15.92 -18.26 -2.26
N THR A 791 15.56 -17.16 -2.91
CA THR A 791 14.45 -17.10 -3.87
C THR A 791 15.03 -16.83 -5.25
N VAL A 792 14.67 -17.65 -6.21
CA VAL A 792 15.00 -17.45 -7.63
C VAL A 792 13.69 -17.38 -8.39
N ARG A 793 13.53 -16.37 -9.23
CA ARG A 793 12.30 -16.14 -9.99
C ARG A 793 12.62 -15.66 -11.39
N CYS A 794 11.82 -16.07 -12.34
CA CYS A 794 11.73 -15.49 -13.67
C CYS A 794 10.32 -14.93 -13.86
N THR A 795 10.20 -13.62 -13.95
CA THR A 795 8.95 -12.93 -14.26
C THR A 795 8.84 -12.82 -15.77
N ASP A 796 7.62 -12.95 -16.28
CA ASP A 796 7.29 -12.90 -17.71
C ASP A 796 8.20 -13.77 -18.57
N LEU A 797 8.15 -15.08 -18.32
CA LEU A 797 9.04 -16.08 -18.92
C LEU A 797 9.14 -15.98 -20.45
N PHE A 798 8.09 -15.50 -21.10
CA PHE A 798 7.97 -15.40 -22.56
C PHE A 798 8.12 -13.97 -23.11
N GLY A 799 8.13 -12.95 -22.25
CA GLY A 799 8.22 -11.53 -22.65
C GLY A 799 6.97 -11.02 -23.36
N THR A 800 5.78 -11.36 -22.86
CA THR A 800 4.50 -11.10 -23.51
C THR A 800 3.57 -10.20 -22.74
N SER A 801 4.04 -9.60 -21.63
CA SER A 801 3.22 -8.79 -20.74
C SER A 801 3.03 -7.34 -21.20
N MET A 802 3.76 -6.88 -22.21
CA MET A 802 3.58 -5.53 -22.78
C MET A 802 2.57 -5.57 -23.93
N PRO A 803 1.49 -4.76 -23.86
CA PRO A 803 0.49 -4.74 -24.91
C PRO A 803 0.93 -3.88 -26.08
N TYR A 804 0.59 -4.33 -27.28
CA TYR A 804 0.58 -3.48 -28.46
C TYR A 804 -0.60 -2.52 -28.41
N THR A 805 -0.41 -1.26 -28.79
CA THR A 805 -1.44 -0.22 -28.75
C THR A 805 -1.66 0.43 -30.12
N LYS A 806 -2.89 0.85 -30.38
CA LYS A 806 -3.29 1.50 -31.61
C LYS A 806 -4.13 2.74 -31.32
N ILE A 807 -4.03 3.73 -32.19
CA ILE A 807 -4.96 4.86 -32.21
C ILE A 807 -5.59 4.94 -33.58
N ARG A 808 -6.93 4.94 -33.62
CA ARG A 808 -7.72 4.91 -34.85
C ARG A 808 -8.99 5.75 -34.66
N TYR A 809 -8.92 7.03 -35.02
CA TYR A 809 -10.09 7.90 -35.07
C TYR A 809 -9.85 9.09 -36.00
N ARG A 810 -10.84 9.48 -36.76
CA ARG A 810 -10.87 10.73 -37.62
C ARG A 810 -9.53 11.10 -38.29
N GLY A 811 -8.93 10.17 -39.02
CA GLY A 811 -7.64 10.39 -39.71
C GLY A 811 -6.40 10.13 -38.81
N GLN A 812 -6.56 9.99 -37.53
CA GLN A 812 -5.46 9.57 -36.61
C GLN A 812 -5.15 8.11 -36.88
N HIS A 813 -3.89 7.80 -37.13
CA HIS A 813 -3.47 6.45 -37.43
C HIS A 813 -2.08 6.16 -36.88
N LEU A 814 -2.04 5.55 -35.70
CA LEU A 814 -0.84 5.22 -34.97
C LEU A 814 -0.83 3.74 -34.58
N ASP A 815 0.29 3.10 -34.77
CA ASP A 815 0.64 1.76 -34.25
C ASP A 815 1.85 1.91 -33.33
N MET A 816 1.75 1.41 -32.11
CA MET A 816 2.78 1.58 -31.10
C MET A 816 3.06 0.26 -30.40
N ASP A 817 4.31 -0.14 -30.43
CA ASP A 817 4.86 -1.22 -29.61
C ASP A 817 5.91 -0.62 -28.68
N SER A 818 5.59 -0.51 -27.42
CA SER A 818 6.47 0.17 -26.47
C SER A 818 6.47 -0.52 -25.12
N GLY A 819 7.61 -0.57 -24.50
CA GLY A 819 7.69 -1.16 -23.18
C GLY A 819 9.09 -1.42 -22.66
N PHE A 820 9.11 -2.18 -21.59
CA PHE A 820 10.34 -2.70 -20.98
C PHE A 820 10.62 -4.11 -21.48
N TYR A 821 11.86 -4.55 -21.32
CA TYR A 821 12.19 -5.96 -21.40
C TYR A 821 11.70 -6.64 -20.13
N THR A 822 10.49 -7.19 -20.17
CA THR A 822 9.73 -7.65 -19.01
C THR A 822 10.21 -8.98 -18.44
N ARG A 823 10.83 -9.82 -19.28
CA ARG A 823 11.42 -11.07 -18.83
C ARG A 823 12.62 -10.78 -17.90
N THR A 824 12.34 -10.91 -16.59
CA THR A 824 13.32 -10.58 -15.54
C THR A 824 13.67 -11.80 -14.72
N PHE A 825 14.93 -12.16 -14.69
CA PHE A 825 15.50 -13.13 -13.76
C PHE A 825 15.92 -12.42 -12.47
N THR A 826 15.52 -12.95 -11.32
CA THR A 826 15.86 -12.41 -10.00
C THR A 826 16.40 -13.52 -9.09
N ALA A 827 17.48 -13.26 -8.37
CA ALA A 827 17.98 -14.13 -7.31
C ALA A 827 18.19 -13.30 -6.05
N ARG A 828 17.46 -13.65 -4.96
CA ARG A 828 17.50 -12.93 -3.68
C ARG A 828 17.89 -13.86 -2.53
N LEU A 829 18.92 -13.48 -1.81
CA LEU A 829 19.36 -14.12 -0.58
C LEU A 829 18.96 -13.24 0.61
N THR A 830 18.29 -13.83 1.57
CA THR A 830 17.84 -13.15 2.79
C THR A 830 18.36 -13.90 4.02
N PHE A 831 18.87 -13.17 5.00
CA PHE A 831 19.31 -13.70 6.29
C PHE A 831 18.69 -12.93 7.47
N ARG A 832 18.13 -13.66 8.44
CA ARG A 832 17.41 -13.12 9.61
C ARG A 832 18.09 -13.53 10.92
N PHE A 833 18.14 -12.60 11.87
CA PHE A 833 18.77 -12.84 13.19
C PHE A 833 17.96 -12.22 14.34
N GLY A 834 18.19 -12.68 15.56
CA GLY A 834 17.58 -12.12 16.76
C GLY A 834 16.09 -12.35 16.92
N GLY A 835 15.50 -13.32 16.18
CA GLY A 835 14.04 -13.47 16.14
C GLY A 835 13.39 -12.23 15.53
N TYR A 836 13.99 -11.70 14.48
CA TYR A 836 13.65 -10.43 13.82
C TYR A 836 12.16 -10.26 13.63
N LYS A 837 11.65 -9.11 14.08
CA LYS A 837 10.29 -8.64 13.92
C LYS A 837 10.36 -7.19 13.49
N GLU A 838 10.02 -6.95 12.26
CA GLU A 838 10.03 -5.61 11.71
C GLU A 838 8.98 -4.72 12.36
N ARG A 839 9.29 -3.44 12.47
CA ARG A 839 8.40 -2.43 13.04
C ARG A 839 7.78 -1.57 11.98
N ARG A 840 6.68 -0.97 12.39
CA ARG A 840 5.82 -0.18 11.55
C ARG A 840 6.28 1.19 11.27
N HIS A 841 5.87 1.60 10.10
CA HIS A 841 6.17 2.92 9.57
C HIS A 841 4.99 3.47 8.78
N ASN A 842 4.75 4.78 8.87
CA ASN A 842 3.82 5.44 7.97
C ASN A 842 4.50 5.64 6.61
N SER A 843 3.77 5.48 5.50
CA SER A 843 4.27 5.85 4.19
C SER A 843 4.39 7.36 4.06
N VAL A 844 5.42 7.80 3.40
CA VAL A 844 5.42 9.11 2.78
C VAL A 844 4.48 9.01 1.59
N ASP A 845 3.50 9.89 1.50
CA ASP A 845 2.65 9.97 0.32
C ASP A 845 3.45 10.64 -0.80
N THR A 846 3.95 9.81 -1.71
CA THR A 846 4.71 10.24 -2.90
C THR A 846 3.84 10.27 -4.15
N SER A 847 2.53 10.07 -4.04
CA SER A 847 1.63 10.01 -5.20
C SER A 847 1.57 11.29 -6.03
N ARG A 848 1.99 12.42 -5.44
CA ARG A 848 2.02 13.74 -6.07
C ARG A 848 3.38 14.08 -6.65
N PHE A 849 4.43 13.33 -6.33
CA PHE A 849 5.77 13.51 -6.87
C PHE A 849 5.90 12.63 -8.12
N GLY A 850 6.29 13.23 -9.24
CA GLY A 850 6.47 12.48 -10.48
C GLY A 850 7.53 11.37 -10.30
N HIS A 851 7.17 10.13 -10.55
CA HIS A 851 8.07 8.96 -10.60
C HIS A 851 7.66 8.04 -11.73
#